data_f0b6013059fd99de4a296901c8b0dfb6
#
_entry.id   f0b6013059fd99de4a296901c8b0dfb6
#
_cell.length_a   1.000
_cell.length_b   1.000
_cell.length_c   1.000
_cell.angle_alpha   90.00
_cell.angle_beta   90.00
_cell.angle_gamma   90.00
#
_symmetry.space_group_name_H-M   'P 1'
#
loop_
_entity.id
_entity.type
_entity.pdbx_description
1 polymer ?
#
loop_
_entity_poly.entity_id
_entity_poly.type
_entity_poly.pdbx_seq_one_letter_code
_entity_poly.pdbx_strand_id
1 'polypeptide(L)'
;MKAYGLNELREMFLRFFESKDHLRLPSFSLVPRNDKSILLINAGMTPMKPWFKGEQVPPRRRVCTCQKCIRTGDIDNVGHTARHGTYFEMLGNFSFGDYFKHEAIAYSWEFLTSEEWVGLDPDRLYPSVYVDDDEAWNIWHDEIGIPAERIFRFGKEDNFWEHGAGPCGPCSEIYYDRGEEYGCGRPDCTVGCDCDRYIEVWNNVFSQFDNDGAGNYTELAQKNIDTGMGLERLAVVCQGVNSLFDVDTVMNITHKVSEITGAHYGESEKRDVSLRVITDHIRSATFMICDGILPSNEGRGYVLRRLLRRAARHGKLLGVNEPFLYKVIDTVIHENECQYPELREKQDYITRVVKSEEESFAKTIDAGMQIFASLLAEHKAKGETVFSGADAFKLYDTYGFPVDMTEEMVRDEGMSLNTGEFKKLMEEQRVRAREARKALGDLGWEGIDFGLDATPTEFIGYDKLSDTAKVLAIVSDGELAGEIESGCEGIIVLDKTPFYAEMGGQLADHGEIGFSLEDIQDGQFSRFEVKNVKKDKGDKYLHYGVMRSGAISVGECVVASVSAERRKAISRAHSATHLLHSALRNVLGENVHQAGSLVDEDSLRFDFTHFSALSAEELAEVENAVNSAILDGMDISVKEMGIDEAKNSGATALFEEKYGDVVRVVSMGDYSVELCGGTHLDNTAKVGPFRILSEYSVASGVRRIEAVTGRKCLAMARDANLMLSKAAELLKTKPNELVAKTEGFLAEIKELRQKLERMKDKILNADVERFLFAAKKIGGFDVLTATRTDLEPNDLRKIGDFLRDKDPKVVAVMATATESKVTFAAVCGKEAVAAGIKAGDLVKAVSAVAGGKGGGKPDSAMGGGTEVLKIDNALAIVDDFVAEKLGI
;
A
#
# COMPACT_ATOMS: atom_id res chain seq x y z
N MET A 1 37.16 17.68 28.13
CA MET A 1 35.70 17.60 27.98
C MET A 1 35.21 16.23 28.47
N LYS A 2 34.13 16.17 29.23
CA LYS A 2 33.51 14.91 29.62
C LYS A 2 32.69 14.38 28.42
N ALA A 3 32.89 13.14 28.03
CA ALA A 3 32.07 12.51 27.00
C ALA A 3 30.71 12.17 27.61
N TYR A 4 29.64 12.76 27.06
CA TYR A 4 28.26 12.48 27.45
C TYR A 4 27.59 11.62 26.40
N GLY A 5 26.77 10.65 26.84
CA GLY A 5 25.93 9.89 25.95
C GLY A 5 24.77 10.71 25.40
N LEU A 6 24.23 10.32 24.23
CA LEU A 6 23.13 11.05 23.58
C LEU A 6 21.90 11.18 24.51
N ASN A 7 21.55 10.11 25.21
CA ASN A 7 20.42 10.13 26.16
C ASN A 7 20.69 11.02 27.38
N GLU A 8 21.95 11.12 27.83
CA GLU A 8 22.34 12.04 28.92
C GLU A 8 22.21 13.49 28.48
N LEU A 9 22.67 13.85 27.26
CA LEU A 9 22.55 15.20 26.72
C LEU A 9 21.10 15.64 26.57
N ARG A 10 20.21 14.74 26.12
CA ARG A 10 18.77 15.01 26.02
C ARG A 10 18.18 15.37 27.38
N GLU A 11 18.43 14.55 28.38
CA GLU A 11 17.90 14.76 29.71
C GLU A 11 18.51 16.00 30.37
N MET A 12 19.81 16.28 30.15
CA MET A 12 20.51 17.46 30.65
C MET A 12 19.88 18.73 30.10
N PHE A 13 19.57 18.80 28.81
CA PHE A 13 18.91 19.96 28.20
C PHE A 13 17.52 20.20 28.79
N LEU A 14 16.74 19.16 28.91
CA LEU A 14 15.38 19.27 29.45
C LEU A 14 15.40 19.74 30.90
N ARG A 15 16.29 19.21 31.74
CA ARG A 15 16.46 19.66 33.14
C ARG A 15 16.98 21.07 33.25
N PHE A 16 17.91 21.48 32.36
CA PHE A 16 18.37 22.86 32.33
C PHE A 16 17.20 23.82 32.13
N PHE A 17 16.36 23.56 31.14
CA PHE A 17 15.24 24.46 30.89
C PHE A 17 14.10 24.35 31.91
N GLU A 18 13.91 23.18 32.53
CA GLU A 18 13.04 23.08 33.70
C GLU A 18 13.54 23.98 34.84
N SER A 19 14.86 24.07 35.07
CA SER A 19 15.46 24.98 36.06
C SER A 19 15.26 26.46 35.71
N LYS A 20 14.97 26.78 34.44
CA LYS A 20 14.64 28.12 33.92
C LYS A 20 13.12 28.35 33.80
N ASP A 21 12.32 27.54 34.54
CA ASP A 21 10.86 27.61 34.61
C ASP A 21 10.12 27.26 33.30
N HIS A 22 10.71 26.42 32.46
CA HIS A 22 10.03 25.89 31.27
C HIS A 22 9.24 24.63 31.60
N LEU A 23 8.05 24.51 31.02
CA LEU A 23 7.27 23.28 31.05
C LEU A 23 7.85 22.29 30.05
N ARG A 24 8.30 21.14 30.51
CA ARG A 24 8.72 20.05 29.65
C ARG A 24 7.50 19.43 28.96
N LEU A 25 7.48 19.44 27.64
CA LEU A 25 6.47 18.78 26.82
C LEU A 25 7.01 17.49 26.21
N PRO A 26 6.16 16.47 26.05
CA PRO A 26 6.52 15.29 25.26
C PRO A 26 6.71 15.69 23.79
N SER A 27 7.45 14.88 23.03
CA SER A 27 7.55 15.03 21.59
C SER A 27 6.17 14.89 20.93
N PHE A 28 5.87 15.77 20.01
CA PHE A 28 4.69 15.63 19.15
C PHE A 28 4.92 14.52 18.12
N SER A 29 3.82 14.01 17.54
CA SER A 29 3.87 13.07 16.43
C SER A 29 4.59 13.67 15.22
N LEU A 30 5.27 12.83 14.44
CA LEU A 30 5.86 13.21 13.13
C LEU A 30 4.78 13.61 12.11
N VAL A 31 3.53 13.19 12.34
CA VAL A 31 2.38 13.56 11.49
C VAL A 31 1.86 14.94 11.93
N PRO A 32 1.98 15.98 11.10
CA PRO A 32 1.48 17.30 11.44
C PRO A 32 -0.05 17.30 11.60
N ARG A 33 -0.54 17.99 12.61
CA ARG A 33 -1.98 18.20 12.83
C ARG A 33 -2.38 19.55 12.24
N ASN A 34 -3.38 19.56 11.36
CA ASN A 34 -3.97 20.77 10.77
C ASN A 34 -2.98 21.68 9.99
N ASP A 35 -1.82 21.20 9.60
CA ASP A 35 -0.88 21.93 8.74
C ASP A 35 -0.67 21.20 7.40
N LYS A 36 -1.22 21.75 6.34
CA LYS A 36 -1.13 21.21 4.97
C LYS A 36 0.15 21.65 4.25
N SER A 37 0.90 22.58 4.81
CA SER A 37 2.10 23.13 4.18
C SER A 37 3.29 22.18 4.28
N ILE A 38 3.26 21.22 5.20
CA ILE A 38 4.34 20.26 5.45
C ILE A 38 3.84 18.83 5.44
N LEU A 39 4.70 17.95 4.98
CA LEU A 39 4.41 16.52 4.90
C LEU A 39 4.66 15.81 6.23
N LEU A 40 5.77 16.15 6.88
CA LEU A 40 6.25 15.60 8.14
C LEU A 40 6.81 16.72 9.02
N ILE A 41 6.75 16.55 10.34
CA ILE A 41 7.36 17.51 11.27
C ILE A 41 8.89 17.51 11.06
N ASN A 42 9.43 18.68 10.76
CA ASN A 42 10.82 18.89 10.40
C ASN A 42 11.56 19.91 11.28
N ALA A 43 10.83 20.52 12.25
CA ALA A 43 11.38 21.47 13.21
C ALA A 43 10.57 21.45 14.51
N GLY A 44 11.19 21.84 15.63
CA GLY A 44 10.58 21.83 16.96
C GLY A 44 9.36 22.73 17.10
N MET A 45 9.37 23.89 16.44
CA MET A 45 8.28 24.87 16.52
C MET A 45 7.04 24.48 15.70
N THR A 46 7.19 23.61 14.71
CA THR A 46 6.15 23.34 13.72
C THR A 46 4.80 22.92 14.36
N PRO A 47 4.75 22.03 15.36
CA PRO A 47 3.51 21.68 16.03
C PRO A 47 2.90 22.81 16.85
N MET A 48 3.68 23.86 17.16
CA MET A 48 3.32 24.97 18.07
C MET A 48 2.98 26.26 17.32
N LYS A 49 2.94 26.26 15.97
CA LYS A 49 2.59 27.44 15.16
C LYS A 49 1.37 28.22 15.67
N PRO A 50 0.25 27.60 16.09
CA PRO A 50 -0.91 28.34 16.62
C PRO A 50 -0.61 29.14 17.91
N TRP A 51 0.37 28.69 18.74
CA TRP A 51 0.78 29.42 19.94
C TRP A 51 1.64 30.64 19.60
N PHE A 52 2.51 30.50 18.60
CA PHE A 52 3.32 31.61 18.09
C PHE A 52 2.46 32.72 17.49
N LYS A 53 1.39 32.38 16.79
CA LYS A 53 0.43 33.32 16.20
C LYS A 53 -0.58 33.91 17.19
N GLY A 54 -0.66 33.35 18.40
CA GLY A 54 -1.66 33.75 19.40
C GLY A 54 -3.08 33.24 19.10
N GLU A 55 -3.22 32.31 18.15
CA GLU A 55 -4.49 31.65 17.81
C GLU A 55 -4.96 30.71 18.92
N GLN A 56 -4.02 30.16 19.66
CA GLN A 56 -4.27 29.28 20.82
C GLN A 56 -3.40 29.70 22.00
N VAL A 57 -3.89 29.50 23.22
CA VAL A 57 -3.13 29.77 24.44
C VAL A 57 -2.21 28.57 24.71
N PRO A 58 -0.87 28.77 24.84
CA PRO A 58 0.03 27.70 25.21
C PRO A 58 -0.22 27.22 26.65
N PRO A 59 0.12 25.97 27.00
CA PRO A 59 -0.05 25.45 28.35
C PRO A 59 0.79 26.21 29.39
N ARG A 60 1.90 26.81 28.97
CA ARG A 60 2.75 27.74 29.71
C ARG A 60 3.48 28.63 28.70
N ARG A 61 3.83 29.87 29.09
CA ARG A 61 4.56 30.77 28.19
C ARG A 61 5.98 30.34 27.90
N ARG A 62 6.58 29.51 28.75
CA ARG A 62 7.90 28.90 28.60
C ARG A 62 7.73 27.41 28.48
N VAL A 63 8.14 26.81 27.38
CA VAL A 63 8.11 25.36 27.20
C VAL A 63 9.44 24.87 26.63
N CYS A 64 9.78 23.64 26.92
CA CYS A 64 10.91 22.95 26.28
C CYS A 64 10.51 21.55 25.86
N THR A 65 11.13 21.08 24.78
CA THR A 65 10.86 19.73 24.26
C THR A 65 12.08 19.17 23.51
N CYS A 66 12.15 17.85 23.41
CA CYS A 66 12.97 17.14 22.46
C CYS A 66 12.03 16.59 21.38
N GLN A 67 12.00 17.24 20.22
CA GLN A 67 11.06 16.94 19.14
C GLN A 67 11.65 15.99 18.12
N LYS A 68 10.95 14.90 17.82
CA LYS A 68 11.19 14.02 16.65
C LYS A 68 11.05 14.81 15.38
N CYS A 69 12.01 14.74 14.47
CA CYS A 69 12.00 15.45 13.19
C CYS A 69 12.40 14.54 12.05
N ILE A 70 11.80 14.74 10.88
CA ILE A 70 12.17 14.11 9.61
C ILE A 70 12.42 15.19 8.56
N ARG A 71 13.63 15.19 7.97
CA ARG A 71 13.99 16.04 6.82
C ARG A 71 14.20 15.16 5.59
N THR A 72 13.34 15.35 4.58
CA THR A 72 13.36 14.55 3.36
C THR A 72 14.32 15.08 2.29
N GLY A 73 14.70 16.35 2.35
CA GLY A 73 15.65 16.96 1.43
C GLY A 73 17.07 16.39 1.55
N ASP A 74 17.41 15.84 2.70
CA ASP A 74 18.76 15.35 3.00
C ASP A 74 18.95 13.85 2.71
N ILE A 75 17.89 13.12 2.29
CA ILE A 75 17.93 11.65 2.07
C ILE A 75 19.09 11.25 1.15
N ASP A 76 19.35 12.01 0.09
CA ASP A 76 20.38 11.68 -0.90
C ASP A 76 21.81 11.93 -0.38
N ASN A 77 21.96 12.78 0.65
CA ASN A 77 23.22 13.08 1.31
C ASN A 77 23.55 12.10 2.44
N VAL A 78 22.57 11.34 2.90
CA VAL A 78 22.73 10.35 3.98
C VAL A 78 23.77 9.30 3.60
N GLY A 79 24.72 9.11 4.51
CA GLY A 79 25.84 8.19 4.34
C GLY A 79 27.08 8.80 3.67
N HIS A 80 26.92 9.89 2.91
CA HIS A 80 28.00 10.57 2.19
C HIS A 80 28.61 11.76 2.95
N THR A 81 27.88 12.34 3.89
CA THR A 81 28.31 13.47 4.72
C THR A 81 28.27 13.10 6.20
N ALA A 82 29.04 13.80 7.02
CA ALA A 82 29.14 13.55 8.46
C ALA A 82 27.91 14.05 9.26
N ARG A 83 27.14 14.99 8.70
CA ARG A 83 26.14 15.81 9.42
C ARG A 83 24.69 15.64 8.95
N HIS A 84 24.44 14.87 7.87
CA HIS A 84 23.08 14.69 7.35
C HIS A 84 22.48 13.34 7.77
N GLY A 85 21.30 13.40 8.37
CA GLY A 85 20.44 12.26 8.70
C GLY A 85 19.00 12.59 8.38
N THR A 86 18.22 11.58 8.04
CA THR A 86 16.78 11.75 7.74
C THR A 86 15.99 12.00 9.02
N TYR A 87 16.16 11.15 10.03
CA TYR A 87 15.60 11.33 11.36
C TYR A 87 16.64 11.97 12.29
N PHE A 88 16.20 12.94 13.04
CA PHE A 88 16.98 13.54 14.11
C PHE A 88 16.09 14.08 15.22
N GLU A 89 16.68 14.33 16.38
CA GLU A 89 15.98 14.92 17.50
C GLU A 89 16.39 16.39 17.63
N MET A 90 15.37 17.27 17.69
CA MET A 90 15.58 18.70 17.87
C MET A 90 15.24 19.09 19.31
N LEU A 91 16.24 19.50 20.06
CA LEU A 91 16.10 20.12 21.37
C LEU A 91 15.66 21.57 21.17
N GLY A 92 14.57 21.96 21.80
CA GLY A 92 14.04 23.32 21.65
C GLY A 92 13.53 23.90 22.96
N ASN A 93 13.83 25.17 23.17
CA ASN A 93 13.18 26.00 24.21
C ASN A 93 12.44 27.14 23.55
N PHE A 94 11.26 27.42 24.04
CA PHE A 94 10.28 28.31 23.42
C PHE A 94 9.77 29.31 24.44
N SER A 95 9.63 30.58 24.00
CA SER A 95 9.00 31.66 24.75
C SER A 95 7.85 32.25 23.95
N PHE A 96 6.69 32.29 24.52
CA PHE A 96 5.48 32.86 23.91
C PHE A 96 5.17 34.20 24.58
N GLY A 97 5.87 35.27 24.11
CA GLY A 97 5.71 36.61 24.63
C GLY A 97 6.15 36.78 26.09
N ASP A 98 7.11 36.04 26.59
CA ASP A 98 7.66 36.11 27.93
C ASP A 98 9.08 36.68 27.89
N TYR A 99 10.10 35.90 27.52
CA TYR A 99 11.46 36.42 27.33
C TYR A 99 11.82 36.49 25.82
N PHE A 100 12.91 37.24 25.53
CA PHE A 100 13.34 37.40 24.14
C PHE A 100 14.88 37.22 24.02
N LYS A 101 15.58 38.00 23.20
CA LYS A 101 16.97 37.82 22.79
C LYS A 101 17.96 37.70 23.96
N HIS A 102 17.87 38.57 24.95
CA HIS A 102 18.82 38.61 26.08
C HIS A 102 18.88 37.26 26.82
N GLU A 103 17.72 36.78 27.26
CA GLU A 103 17.63 35.49 27.98
C GLU A 103 17.92 34.32 27.06
N ALA A 104 17.44 34.32 25.80
CA ALA A 104 17.67 33.21 24.89
C ALA A 104 19.16 32.99 24.62
N ILE A 105 19.91 34.08 24.35
CA ILE A 105 21.35 34.06 24.14
C ILE A 105 22.08 33.65 25.42
N ALA A 106 21.68 34.23 26.56
CA ALA A 106 22.31 33.91 27.85
C ALA A 106 22.11 32.46 28.24
N TYR A 107 20.90 31.90 28.05
CA TYR A 107 20.60 30.48 28.35
C TYR A 107 21.39 29.54 27.42
N SER A 108 21.46 29.83 26.13
CA SER A 108 22.22 28.98 25.20
C SER A 108 23.72 28.98 25.52
N TRP A 109 24.27 30.14 25.90
CA TRP A 109 25.66 30.24 26.30
C TRP A 109 25.93 29.51 27.62
N GLU A 110 25.08 29.74 28.65
CA GLU A 110 25.19 29.05 29.94
C GLU A 110 25.13 27.53 29.77
N PHE A 111 24.18 27.02 29.03
CA PHE A 111 24.02 25.58 28.81
C PHE A 111 25.26 24.95 28.15
N LEU A 112 25.79 25.60 27.11
CA LEU A 112 26.93 25.06 26.36
C LEU A 112 28.25 25.17 27.14
N THR A 113 28.49 26.25 27.93
CA THR A 113 29.82 26.54 28.48
C THR A 113 29.97 26.23 29.96
N SER A 114 28.86 26.15 30.73
CA SER A 114 28.95 25.85 32.16
C SER A 114 29.40 24.41 32.38
N GLU A 115 30.35 24.22 33.33
CA GLU A 115 30.85 22.89 33.76
C GLU A 115 29.75 22.02 34.42
N GLU A 116 28.68 22.65 34.93
CA GLU A 116 27.51 21.97 35.50
C GLU A 116 26.69 21.29 34.41
N TRP A 117 26.73 21.84 33.20
CA TRP A 117 25.99 21.31 32.05
C TRP A 117 26.95 20.71 31.03
N VAL A 118 27.00 21.21 29.81
CA VAL A 118 27.79 20.61 28.72
C VAL A 118 29.30 20.85 28.89
N GLY A 119 29.70 22.06 29.31
CA GLY A 119 31.09 22.42 29.55
C GLY A 119 31.97 22.45 28.31
N LEU A 120 31.43 22.94 27.18
CA LEU A 120 32.26 23.19 25.99
C LEU A 120 33.24 24.33 26.23
N ASP A 121 34.38 24.26 25.56
CA ASP A 121 35.38 25.31 25.57
C ASP A 121 34.81 26.60 24.92
N PRO A 122 34.65 27.70 25.68
CA PRO A 122 34.13 28.96 25.17
C PRO A 122 34.96 29.53 24.00
N ASP A 123 36.26 29.24 23.95
CA ASP A 123 37.13 29.76 22.89
C ASP A 123 36.94 29.02 21.55
N ARG A 124 36.23 27.95 21.53
CA ARG A 124 35.87 27.19 20.31
C ARG A 124 34.43 27.45 19.82
N LEU A 125 33.72 28.37 20.48
CA LEU A 125 32.34 28.74 20.11
C LEU A 125 32.35 30.09 19.34
N TYR A 126 31.64 30.09 18.22
CA TYR A 126 31.55 31.20 17.26
C TYR A 126 30.09 31.52 16.96
N PRO A 127 29.50 32.58 17.52
CA PRO A 127 28.14 32.98 17.17
C PRO A 127 28.08 33.69 15.81
N SER A 128 26.93 33.51 15.12
CA SER A 128 26.55 34.34 13.99
C SER A 128 25.25 35.08 14.27
N VAL A 129 25.01 36.17 13.59
CA VAL A 129 23.78 36.98 13.70
C VAL A 129 23.35 37.45 12.32
N TYR A 130 22.07 37.75 12.18
CA TYR A 130 21.58 38.40 10.95
C TYR A 130 22.23 39.75 10.73
N VAL A 131 22.57 40.09 9.50
CA VAL A 131 23.35 41.24 9.12
C VAL A 131 22.83 42.57 9.69
N ASP A 132 21.50 42.73 9.81
CA ASP A 132 20.84 43.92 10.32
C ASP A 132 20.43 43.81 11.80
N ASP A 133 20.80 42.74 12.51
CA ASP A 133 20.46 42.51 13.92
C ASP A 133 21.57 42.97 14.86
N ASP A 134 21.72 44.31 15.00
CA ASP A 134 22.65 44.89 15.92
C ASP A 134 22.38 44.58 17.38
N GLU A 135 21.12 44.36 17.75
CA GLU A 135 20.74 44.01 19.13
C GLU A 135 21.36 42.67 19.53
N ALA A 136 21.20 41.61 18.70
CA ALA A 136 21.78 40.31 18.98
C ALA A 136 23.32 40.38 18.97
N TRP A 137 23.95 41.18 18.08
CA TRP A 137 25.38 41.35 18.04
C TRP A 137 25.91 42.01 19.34
N ASN A 138 25.23 43.07 19.82
CA ASN A 138 25.60 43.76 21.06
C ASN A 138 25.45 42.83 22.29
N ILE A 139 24.41 41.99 22.35
CA ILE A 139 24.26 41.00 23.43
C ILE A 139 25.46 40.04 23.45
N TRP A 140 25.84 39.50 22.30
CA TRP A 140 27.01 38.62 22.22
C TRP A 140 28.31 39.32 22.63
N HIS A 141 28.52 40.58 22.17
CA HIS A 141 29.75 41.30 22.42
C HIS A 141 29.81 41.89 23.83
N ASP A 142 28.79 42.67 24.22
CA ASP A 142 28.82 43.49 25.41
C ASP A 142 28.39 42.71 26.69
N GLU A 143 27.42 41.79 26.56
CA GLU A 143 26.88 41.07 27.72
C GLU A 143 27.57 39.73 27.94
N ILE A 144 27.72 38.93 26.85
CA ILE A 144 28.37 37.63 26.91
C ILE A 144 29.90 37.78 26.90
N GLY A 145 30.41 38.83 26.26
CA GLY A 145 31.85 39.14 26.22
C GLY A 145 32.60 38.45 25.10
N ILE A 146 31.95 38.06 24.01
CA ILE A 146 32.61 37.47 22.84
C ILE A 146 33.39 38.54 22.07
N PRO A 147 34.65 38.29 21.72
CA PRO A 147 35.41 39.24 20.88
C PRO A 147 34.75 39.48 19.53
N ALA A 148 34.79 40.74 19.03
CA ALA A 148 34.08 41.12 17.80
C ALA A 148 34.47 40.27 16.57
N GLU A 149 35.74 39.85 16.49
CA GLU A 149 36.29 39.00 15.43
C GLU A 149 35.78 37.56 15.44
N ARG A 150 35.07 37.15 16.52
CA ARG A 150 34.45 35.83 16.65
C ARG A 150 32.94 35.86 16.42
N ILE A 151 32.34 37.06 16.18
CA ILE A 151 30.91 37.20 15.90
C ILE A 151 30.73 37.46 14.41
N PHE A 152 30.07 36.56 13.71
CA PHE A 152 29.88 36.62 12.26
C PHE A 152 28.53 37.22 11.90
N ARG A 153 28.47 37.94 10.78
CA ARG A 153 27.22 38.51 10.25
C ARG A 153 26.91 37.89 8.92
N PHE A 154 25.78 37.24 8.81
CA PHE A 154 25.32 36.61 7.58
C PHE A 154 23.99 37.18 7.09
N GLY A 155 23.68 36.94 5.82
CA GLY A 155 22.47 37.38 5.17
C GLY A 155 21.25 36.57 5.52
N LYS A 156 20.20 36.79 4.73
CA LYS A 156 18.91 36.11 4.91
C LYS A 156 19.00 34.61 4.68
N GLU A 157 19.94 34.15 3.88
CA GLU A 157 20.09 32.73 3.55
C GLU A 157 20.54 31.92 4.75
N ASP A 158 21.32 32.49 5.66
CA ASP A 158 21.90 31.79 6.81
C ASP A 158 21.25 32.20 8.14
N ASN A 159 21.08 33.53 8.40
CA ASN A 159 20.62 34.03 9.70
C ASN A 159 19.23 34.66 9.69
N PHE A 160 18.32 34.17 8.83
CA PHE A 160 16.89 34.48 8.90
C PHE A 160 16.08 33.23 8.70
N TRP A 161 15.43 32.78 9.76
CA TRP A 161 14.65 31.52 9.69
C TRP A 161 13.23 31.74 9.19
N GLU A 162 12.85 31.05 8.13
CA GLU A 162 11.47 30.98 7.61
C GLU A 162 11.19 29.61 7.00
N HIS A 163 9.98 29.12 7.15
CA HIS A 163 9.56 27.86 6.53
C HIS A 163 8.10 27.92 6.07
N GLY A 164 7.92 28.20 4.78
CA GLY A 164 6.60 28.42 4.19
C GLY A 164 5.86 29.61 4.80
N ALA A 165 4.53 29.51 4.90
CA ALA A 165 3.73 30.50 5.60
C ALA A 165 3.80 30.27 7.12
N GLY A 166 3.94 31.37 7.88
CA GLY A 166 3.94 31.31 9.33
C GLY A 166 4.98 32.18 10.02
N PRO A 167 5.15 31.98 11.36
CA PRO A 167 6.10 32.74 12.17
C PRO A 167 7.53 32.60 11.66
N CYS A 168 8.24 33.72 11.60
CA CYS A 168 9.60 33.79 11.11
C CYS A 168 10.37 34.97 11.75
N GLY A 169 11.68 35.06 11.54
CA GLY A 169 12.49 36.15 12.01
C GLY A 169 13.99 35.94 11.88
N PRO A 170 14.79 36.97 12.21
CA PRO A 170 16.23 36.82 12.27
C PRO A 170 16.63 35.79 13.30
N CYS A 171 17.80 35.18 13.10
CA CYS A 171 18.31 34.19 14.03
C CYS A 171 19.78 34.36 14.32
N SER A 172 20.22 33.75 15.40
CA SER A 172 21.63 33.70 15.81
C SER A 172 22.01 32.23 16.00
N GLU A 173 22.99 31.79 15.23
CA GLU A 173 23.50 30.44 15.27
C GLU A 173 24.79 30.36 16.07
N ILE A 174 25.04 29.26 16.75
CA ILE A 174 26.27 29.00 17.49
C ILE A 174 27.00 27.85 16.82
N TYR A 175 28.18 28.12 16.32
CA TYR A 175 29.10 27.17 15.71
C TYR A 175 30.17 26.71 16.67
N TYR A 176 30.59 25.46 16.58
CA TYR A 176 31.71 24.90 17.31
C TYR A 176 32.85 24.54 16.36
N ASP A 177 34.08 25.08 16.62
CA ASP A 177 35.27 24.71 15.87
C ASP A 177 35.82 23.38 16.34
N ARG A 178 35.68 22.34 15.50
CA ARG A 178 36.17 20.99 15.77
C ARG A 178 37.67 20.83 15.63
N GLY A 179 38.34 21.78 14.96
CA GLY A 179 39.76 21.76 14.68
C GLY A 179 40.09 21.73 13.19
N GLU A 180 41.31 22.05 12.86
CA GLU A 180 41.79 22.15 11.46
C GLU A 180 41.74 20.81 10.73
N GLU A 181 41.85 19.70 11.45
CA GLU A 181 41.79 18.35 10.93
C GLU A 181 40.43 18.01 10.28
N TYR A 182 39.38 18.73 10.66
CA TYR A 182 38.02 18.57 10.08
C TYR A 182 37.75 19.60 8.95
N GLY A 183 38.72 20.47 8.66
CA GLY A 183 38.59 21.53 7.70
C GLY A 183 38.82 21.08 6.25
N CYS A 184 38.38 21.91 5.31
CA CYS A 184 38.58 21.70 3.87
C CYS A 184 40.02 21.94 3.39
N GLY A 185 40.93 22.36 4.28
CA GLY A 185 42.33 22.69 3.97
C GLY A 185 42.52 24.00 3.19
N ARG A 186 41.49 24.77 2.94
CA ARG A 186 41.57 26.08 2.27
C ARG A 186 42.00 27.14 3.26
N PRO A 187 42.84 28.15 2.84
CA PRO A 187 43.28 29.24 3.71
C PRO A 187 42.14 30.15 4.19
N ASP A 188 41.03 30.18 3.45
CA ASP A 188 39.83 30.97 3.73
C ASP A 188 38.73 30.20 4.49
N CYS A 189 39.07 29.01 5.05
CA CYS A 189 38.15 28.22 5.84
C CYS A 189 37.74 28.96 7.12
N THR A 190 36.48 29.34 7.23
CA THR A 190 35.90 30.10 8.34
C THR A 190 34.47 29.59 8.65
N VAL A 191 33.81 30.18 9.65
CA VAL A 191 32.38 29.94 9.93
C VAL A 191 31.55 30.22 8.68
N GLY A 192 30.59 29.35 8.39
CA GLY A 192 29.81 29.36 7.14
C GLY A 192 30.46 28.56 5.99
N CYS A 193 31.63 27.95 6.18
CA CYS A 193 32.18 27.01 5.22
C CYS A 193 31.41 25.68 5.24
N ASP A 194 31.18 25.07 4.05
CA ASP A 194 30.50 23.81 3.90
C ASP A 194 31.23 22.57 4.43
N CYS A 195 32.46 22.75 4.96
CA CYS A 195 33.22 21.65 5.55
C CYS A 195 32.80 21.36 6.99
N ASP A 196 33.32 20.26 7.55
CA ASP A 196 32.92 19.73 8.87
C ASP A 196 33.71 20.37 10.05
N ARG A 197 34.51 21.42 9.82
CA ARG A 197 35.27 22.13 10.86
C ARG A 197 34.38 22.92 11.79
N TYR A 198 33.57 23.83 11.24
CA TYR A 198 32.62 24.64 11.99
C TYR A 198 31.23 24.05 11.92
N ILE A 199 30.85 23.30 12.94
CA ILE A 199 29.54 22.68 12.98
C ILE A 199 28.54 23.57 13.73
N GLU A 200 27.42 23.89 13.10
CA GLU A 200 26.30 24.56 13.77
C GLU A 200 25.70 23.60 14.81
N VAL A 201 25.77 24.02 16.09
CA VAL A 201 25.21 23.24 17.19
C VAL A 201 23.86 23.76 17.67
N TRP A 202 23.60 25.06 17.60
CA TRP A 202 22.37 25.66 18.11
C TRP A 202 21.96 26.88 17.26
N ASN A 203 20.63 26.95 16.97
CA ASN A 203 20.02 28.10 16.31
C ASN A 203 19.00 28.76 17.24
N ASN A 204 19.17 30.07 17.58
CA ASN A 204 18.23 30.88 18.33
C ASN A 204 17.44 31.76 17.36
N VAL A 205 16.19 31.43 17.09
CA VAL A 205 15.31 32.18 16.19
C VAL A 205 14.46 33.18 16.98
N PHE A 206 14.52 34.43 16.56
CA PHE A 206 13.78 35.56 17.16
C PHE A 206 12.50 35.78 16.34
N SER A 207 11.47 34.95 16.58
CA SER A 207 10.22 34.99 15.83
C SER A 207 9.44 36.26 16.14
N GLN A 208 9.47 37.21 15.23
CA GLN A 208 8.78 38.49 15.36
C GLN A 208 7.90 38.87 14.16
N PHE A 209 7.96 38.10 13.08
CA PHE A 209 7.16 38.31 11.88
C PHE A 209 6.31 37.06 11.54
N ASP A 210 5.21 37.26 10.82
CA ASP A 210 4.41 36.26 10.16
C ASP A 210 4.53 36.44 8.63
N ASN A 211 4.97 35.40 7.95
CA ASN A 211 5.09 35.33 6.49
C ASN A 211 3.79 34.72 5.90
N ASP A 212 3.16 35.41 4.95
CA ASP A 212 1.94 34.95 4.26
C ASP A 212 2.19 33.82 3.22
N GLY A 213 3.45 33.45 3.02
CA GLY A 213 3.86 32.48 2.00
C GLY A 213 4.05 33.09 0.60
N ALA A 214 3.72 34.37 0.40
CA ALA A 214 3.98 35.14 -0.81
C ALA A 214 5.19 36.10 -0.66
N GLY A 215 5.85 36.07 0.50
CA GLY A 215 7.01 36.90 0.82
C GLY A 215 6.65 38.23 1.48
N ASN A 216 5.42 38.45 1.92
CA ASN A 216 5.03 39.59 2.72
C ASN A 216 5.15 39.25 4.20
N TYR A 217 5.77 40.15 4.98
CA TYR A 217 5.98 39.99 6.41
C TYR A 217 5.14 40.99 7.19
N THR A 218 4.40 40.51 8.19
CA THR A 218 3.69 41.34 9.16
C THR A 218 4.25 41.08 10.54
N GLU A 219 4.34 42.11 11.40
CA GLU A 219 4.78 41.91 12.77
C GLU A 219 3.79 41.07 13.55
N LEU A 220 4.30 40.09 14.30
CA LEU A 220 3.50 39.29 15.24
C LEU A 220 3.01 40.17 16.40
N ALA A 221 1.82 39.86 16.94
CA ALA A 221 1.27 40.56 18.11
C ALA A 221 2.15 40.43 19.35
N GLN A 222 2.99 39.42 19.43
CA GLN A 222 4.00 39.19 20.47
C GLN A 222 5.29 38.70 19.87
N LYS A 223 6.41 39.06 20.48
CA LYS A 223 7.73 38.53 20.14
C LYS A 223 7.94 37.20 20.83
N ASN A 224 8.41 36.19 20.09
CA ASN A 224 8.58 34.85 20.59
C ASN A 224 10.02 34.36 20.38
N ILE A 225 10.41 33.38 21.18
CA ILE A 225 11.66 32.63 20.98
C ILE A 225 11.30 31.23 20.49
N ASP A 226 11.96 30.83 19.42
CA ASP A 226 12.05 29.51 18.89
C ASP A 226 13.51 29.10 18.83
N THR A 227 13.91 28.00 19.44
CA THR A 227 15.28 27.53 19.31
C THR A 227 15.33 26.10 18.80
N GLY A 228 16.38 25.77 18.08
CA GLY A 228 16.62 24.43 17.56
C GLY A 228 18.08 24.03 17.73
N MET A 229 18.33 22.99 18.51
CA MET A 229 19.62 22.35 18.65
C MET A 229 19.52 20.88 18.25
N GLY A 230 20.28 20.47 17.24
CA GLY A 230 20.34 19.06 16.85
C GLY A 230 21.02 18.23 17.93
N LEU A 231 20.29 17.33 18.57
CA LEU A 231 20.84 16.48 19.65
C LEU A 231 22.01 15.65 19.14
N GLU A 232 21.91 15.04 17.98
CA GLU A 232 22.98 14.24 17.38
C GLU A 232 24.20 15.10 17.05
N ARG A 233 24.04 16.36 16.59
CA ARG A 233 25.16 17.29 16.34
C ARG A 233 25.86 17.67 17.63
N LEU A 234 25.11 17.95 18.69
CA LEU A 234 25.71 18.21 20.01
C LEU A 234 26.47 16.98 20.52
N ALA A 235 25.90 15.78 20.34
CA ALA A 235 26.56 14.53 20.73
C ALA A 235 27.87 14.29 19.95
N VAL A 236 27.92 14.60 18.63
CA VAL A 236 29.15 14.53 17.82
C VAL A 236 30.26 15.38 18.46
N VAL A 237 29.92 16.62 18.86
CA VAL A 237 30.85 17.52 19.50
C VAL A 237 31.32 17.00 20.86
N CYS A 238 30.39 16.61 21.72
CA CYS A 238 30.66 16.14 23.08
C CYS A 238 31.43 14.81 23.13
N GLN A 239 31.16 13.91 22.22
CA GLN A 239 31.84 12.62 22.13
C GLN A 239 33.14 12.68 21.31
N GLY A 240 33.39 13.79 20.60
CA GLY A 240 34.59 13.97 19.77
C GLY A 240 34.66 12.97 18.61
N VAL A 241 33.54 12.57 18.06
CA VAL A 241 33.42 11.59 16.97
C VAL A 241 33.31 12.25 15.61
N ASN A 242 33.56 11.52 14.52
CA ASN A 242 33.68 12.09 13.20
C ASN A 242 32.33 12.47 12.57
N SER A 243 31.29 11.66 12.81
CA SER A 243 29.98 11.84 12.20
C SER A 243 28.85 11.50 13.18
N LEU A 244 27.62 11.86 12.82
CA LEU A 244 26.42 11.49 13.58
C LEU A 244 26.23 9.96 13.65
N PHE A 245 26.81 9.20 12.71
CA PHE A 245 26.76 7.74 12.70
C PHE A 245 27.70 7.09 13.71
N ASP A 246 28.68 7.87 14.21
CA ASP A 246 29.64 7.43 15.20
C ASP A 246 29.19 7.76 16.65
N VAL A 247 28.04 8.44 16.80
CA VAL A 247 27.42 8.71 18.10
C VAL A 247 26.97 7.41 18.75
N ASP A 248 27.16 7.27 20.06
CA ASP A 248 26.99 6.05 20.84
C ASP A 248 25.72 5.22 20.48
N THR A 249 24.53 5.80 20.61
CA THR A 249 23.27 5.12 20.33
C THR A 249 23.10 4.76 18.85
N VAL A 250 23.57 5.61 17.93
CA VAL A 250 23.51 5.39 16.49
C VAL A 250 24.51 4.31 16.08
N MET A 251 25.71 4.32 16.68
CA MET A 251 26.74 3.33 16.44
C MET A 251 26.28 1.93 16.87
N ASN A 252 25.51 1.80 17.97
CA ASN A 252 24.94 0.51 18.37
C ASN A 252 24.02 -0.07 17.31
N ILE A 253 23.22 0.77 16.64
CA ILE A 253 22.38 0.36 15.50
C ILE A 253 23.27 -0.05 14.31
N THR A 254 24.32 0.73 13.99
CA THR A 254 25.29 0.42 12.94
C THR A 254 26.00 -0.91 13.18
N HIS A 255 26.38 -1.19 14.43
CA HIS A 255 26.96 -2.48 14.82
C HIS A 255 25.97 -3.64 14.60
N LYS A 256 24.69 -3.44 14.91
CA LYS A 256 23.67 -4.47 14.64
C LYS A 256 23.49 -4.73 13.16
N VAL A 257 23.50 -3.68 12.34
CA VAL A 257 23.48 -3.82 10.88
C VAL A 257 24.73 -4.55 10.38
N SER A 258 25.93 -4.21 10.91
CA SER A 258 27.19 -4.90 10.59
C SER A 258 27.15 -6.38 10.94
N GLU A 259 26.63 -6.74 12.14
CA GLU A 259 26.45 -8.12 12.56
C GLU A 259 25.58 -8.93 11.57
N ILE A 260 24.47 -8.36 11.16
CA ILE A 260 23.50 -9.03 10.28
C ILE A 260 24.05 -9.16 8.84
N THR A 261 24.71 -8.11 8.33
CA THR A 261 25.20 -8.08 6.94
C THR A 261 26.56 -8.76 6.77
N GLY A 262 27.31 -8.96 7.87
CA GLY A 262 28.70 -9.42 7.83
C GLY A 262 29.69 -8.40 7.28
N ALA A 263 29.27 -7.13 7.05
CA ALA A 263 30.13 -6.03 6.64
C ALA A 263 30.64 -5.30 7.88
N HIS A 264 31.93 -4.97 7.93
CA HIS A 264 32.51 -4.25 9.05
C HIS A 264 32.63 -2.75 8.76
N TYR A 265 32.13 -1.94 9.68
CA TYR A 265 32.22 -0.50 9.61
C TYR A 265 33.69 -0.04 9.76
N GLY A 266 34.15 0.86 8.90
CA GLY A 266 35.52 1.33 8.82
C GLY A 266 36.44 0.54 7.88
N GLU A 267 35.96 -0.52 7.20
CA GLU A 267 36.77 -1.27 6.21
C GLU A 267 36.87 -0.58 4.86
N SER A 268 35.78 0.02 4.37
CA SER A 268 35.79 0.77 3.12
C SER A 268 34.64 1.76 3.07
N GLU A 269 34.90 2.93 2.52
CA GLU A 269 33.94 4.01 2.42
C GLU A 269 32.63 3.56 1.72
N LYS A 270 32.71 2.77 0.68
CA LYS A 270 31.53 2.26 -0.06
C LYS A 270 30.64 1.36 0.82
N ARG A 271 31.25 0.54 1.68
CA ARG A 271 30.50 -0.29 2.64
C ARG A 271 29.95 0.55 3.77
N ASP A 272 30.72 1.50 4.26
CA ASP A 272 30.33 2.40 5.33
C ASP A 272 29.14 3.26 4.94
N VAL A 273 29.11 3.78 3.70
CA VAL A 273 27.92 4.45 3.13
C VAL A 273 26.70 3.56 3.20
N SER A 274 26.81 2.30 2.80
CA SER A 274 25.69 1.37 2.87
C SER A 274 25.22 1.09 4.29
N LEU A 275 26.15 0.90 5.23
CA LEU A 275 25.83 0.70 6.65
C LEU A 275 25.16 1.94 7.25
N ARG A 276 25.65 3.15 6.97
CA ARG A 276 25.06 4.42 7.40
C ARG A 276 23.65 4.62 6.85
N VAL A 277 23.45 4.38 5.55
CA VAL A 277 22.13 4.46 4.92
C VAL A 277 21.12 3.51 5.56
N ILE A 278 21.50 2.25 5.77
CA ILE A 278 20.63 1.27 6.43
C ILE A 278 20.28 1.73 7.84
N THR A 279 21.28 2.18 8.61
CA THR A 279 21.11 2.65 9.99
C THR A 279 20.16 3.83 10.09
N ASP A 280 20.38 4.89 9.28
CA ASP A 280 19.52 6.06 9.24
C ASP A 280 18.09 5.71 8.86
N HIS A 281 17.94 4.94 7.79
CA HIS A 281 16.63 4.69 7.23
C HIS A 281 15.78 3.73 8.08
N ILE A 282 16.39 2.74 8.74
CA ILE A 282 15.63 1.88 9.66
C ILE A 282 15.25 2.61 10.94
N ARG A 283 16.13 3.52 11.44
CA ARG A 283 15.81 4.42 12.54
C ARG A 283 14.63 5.31 12.18
N SER A 284 14.70 5.99 11.04
CA SER A 284 13.62 6.84 10.52
C SER A 284 12.30 6.07 10.34
N ALA A 285 12.33 4.91 9.70
CA ALA A 285 11.16 4.08 9.45
C ALA A 285 10.50 3.61 10.75
N THR A 286 11.29 3.23 11.76
CA THR A 286 10.80 2.79 13.06
C THR A 286 9.94 3.87 13.72
N PHE A 287 10.41 5.11 13.76
CA PHE A 287 9.66 6.23 14.31
C PHE A 287 8.45 6.63 13.48
N MET A 288 8.58 6.64 12.14
CA MET A 288 7.45 6.93 11.25
C MET A 288 6.31 5.94 11.42
N ILE A 289 6.61 4.64 11.50
CA ILE A 289 5.60 3.59 11.69
C ILE A 289 5.00 3.67 13.09
N CYS A 290 5.79 3.94 14.11
CA CYS A 290 5.30 4.16 15.48
C CYS A 290 4.25 5.27 15.53
N ASP A 291 4.44 6.34 14.75
CA ASP A 291 3.52 7.47 14.65
C ASP A 291 2.36 7.23 13.64
N GLY A 292 2.18 5.98 13.17
CA GLY A 292 1.02 5.55 12.37
C GLY A 292 1.18 5.70 10.85
N ILE A 293 2.38 6.00 10.33
CA ILE A 293 2.62 6.09 8.89
C ILE A 293 2.82 4.69 8.32
N LEU A 294 2.11 4.38 7.24
CA LEU A 294 2.24 3.12 6.50
C LEU A 294 2.85 3.35 5.11
N PRO A 295 3.63 2.38 4.57
CA PRO A 295 4.16 2.49 3.22
C PRO A 295 3.04 2.64 2.18
N SER A 296 3.13 3.66 1.34
CA SER A 296 2.16 3.92 0.27
C SER A 296 2.82 4.48 -0.99
N ASN A 297 2.03 4.77 -2.04
CA ASN A 297 2.55 5.33 -3.30
C ASN A 297 2.60 6.86 -3.30
N GLU A 298 2.00 7.52 -2.33
CA GLU A 298 1.89 8.98 -2.28
C GLU A 298 2.10 9.51 -0.85
N GLY A 299 2.41 10.78 -0.73
CA GLY A 299 2.50 11.50 0.52
C GLY A 299 3.53 10.93 1.50
N ARG A 300 3.20 10.92 2.80
CA ARG A 300 4.07 10.46 3.89
C ARG A 300 4.48 8.99 3.74
N GLY A 301 3.55 8.15 3.30
CA GLY A 301 3.80 6.73 3.10
C GLY A 301 4.77 6.44 1.95
N TYR A 302 4.83 7.32 0.94
CA TYR A 302 5.85 7.24 -0.11
C TYR A 302 7.25 7.48 0.46
N VAL A 303 7.40 8.46 1.34
CA VAL A 303 8.69 8.73 2.02
C VAL A 303 9.14 7.50 2.79
N LEU A 304 8.26 6.93 3.62
CA LEU A 304 8.56 5.70 4.37
C LEU A 304 8.95 4.54 3.45
N ARG A 305 8.20 4.33 2.38
CA ARG A 305 8.50 3.29 1.38
C ARG A 305 9.85 3.51 0.71
N ARG A 306 10.17 4.76 0.33
CA ARG A 306 11.47 5.13 -0.25
C ARG A 306 12.62 4.76 0.69
N LEU A 307 12.52 5.10 1.97
CA LEU A 307 13.53 4.79 2.97
C LEU A 307 13.74 3.27 3.12
N LEU A 308 12.66 2.51 3.30
CA LEU A 308 12.74 1.05 3.45
C LEU A 308 13.34 0.36 2.21
N ARG A 309 12.92 0.77 1.01
CA ARG A 309 13.44 0.19 -0.24
C ARG A 309 14.88 0.57 -0.51
N ARG A 310 15.28 1.81 -0.19
CA ARG A 310 16.67 2.25 -0.29
C ARG A 310 17.56 1.46 0.69
N ALA A 311 17.14 1.29 1.94
CA ALA A 311 17.85 0.45 2.91
C ALA A 311 17.96 -1.02 2.45
N ALA A 312 16.90 -1.61 1.92
CA ALA A 312 16.91 -2.98 1.39
C ALA A 312 17.87 -3.13 0.20
N ARG A 313 17.92 -2.14 -0.72
CA ARG A 313 18.91 -2.09 -1.81
C ARG A 313 20.35 -2.07 -1.26
N HIS A 314 20.64 -1.23 -0.28
CA HIS A 314 21.97 -1.19 0.34
C HIS A 314 22.33 -2.50 1.03
N GLY A 315 21.36 -3.21 1.61
CA GLY A 315 21.54 -4.58 2.09
C GLY A 315 21.97 -5.56 0.97
N LYS A 316 21.34 -5.48 -0.20
CA LYS A 316 21.74 -6.25 -1.40
C LYS A 316 23.19 -5.92 -1.84
N LEU A 317 23.58 -4.63 -1.82
CA LEU A 317 24.94 -4.21 -2.14
C LEU A 317 25.98 -4.79 -1.14
N LEU A 318 25.57 -5.04 0.10
CA LEU A 318 26.39 -5.72 1.12
C LEU A 318 26.30 -7.25 1.05
N GLY A 319 25.53 -7.82 0.11
CA GLY A 319 25.41 -9.27 -0.13
C GLY A 319 24.27 -9.97 0.64
N VAL A 320 23.39 -9.24 1.32
CA VAL A 320 22.23 -9.82 2.00
C VAL A 320 21.13 -10.14 0.99
N ASN A 321 20.71 -11.42 0.94
CA ASN A 321 19.70 -11.86 -0.04
C ASN A 321 18.31 -12.09 0.56
N GLU A 322 18.19 -12.07 1.86
CA GLU A 322 16.93 -12.27 2.58
C GLU A 322 16.48 -10.98 3.28
N PRO A 323 15.18 -10.80 3.58
CA PRO A 323 14.71 -9.71 4.40
C PRO A 323 15.39 -9.70 5.77
N PHE A 324 15.91 -8.54 6.18
CA PHE A 324 16.71 -8.41 7.41
C PHE A 324 16.44 -7.13 8.20
N LEU A 325 15.91 -6.08 7.60
CA LEU A 325 15.69 -4.78 8.24
C LEU A 325 14.87 -4.91 9.53
N TYR A 326 13.86 -5.76 9.51
CA TYR A 326 13.02 -6.02 10.69
C TYR A 326 13.81 -6.56 11.90
N LYS A 327 14.98 -7.17 11.68
CA LYS A 327 15.84 -7.70 12.76
C LYS A 327 16.63 -6.60 13.48
N VAL A 328 16.70 -5.40 12.91
CA VAL A 328 17.39 -4.23 13.48
C VAL A 328 16.48 -3.43 14.41
N ILE A 329 15.17 -3.57 14.26
CA ILE A 329 14.16 -2.75 14.95
C ILE A 329 14.29 -2.81 16.46
N ASP A 330 14.52 -3.99 17.04
CA ASP A 330 14.67 -4.15 18.49
C ASP A 330 15.83 -3.31 19.05
N THR A 331 16.94 -3.23 18.30
CA THR A 331 18.07 -2.38 18.68
C THR A 331 17.71 -0.89 18.59
N VAL A 332 17.01 -0.47 17.53
CA VAL A 332 16.52 0.92 17.42
C VAL A 332 15.60 1.27 18.60
N ILE A 333 14.71 0.38 18.96
CA ILE A 333 13.80 0.57 20.10
C ILE A 333 14.59 0.65 21.40
N HIS A 334 15.48 -0.28 21.66
CA HIS A 334 16.30 -0.32 22.89
C HIS A 334 17.07 0.99 23.11
N GLU A 335 17.67 1.55 22.06
CA GLU A 335 18.45 2.79 22.16
C GLU A 335 17.58 4.04 22.40
N ASN A 336 16.26 3.97 22.16
CA ASN A 336 15.36 5.12 22.19
C ASN A 336 14.17 4.97 23.18
N GLU A 337 13.86 3.79 23.70
CA GLU A 337 12.68 3.52 24.56
C GLU A 337 12.66 4.31 25.88
N CYS A 338 13.82 4.75 26.37
CA CYS A 338 13.87 5.58 27.58
C CYS A 338 13.15 6.92 27.41
N GLN A 339 13.14 7.48 26.21
CA GLN A 339 12.44 8.73 25.86
C GLN A 339 11.10 8.48 25.17
N TYR A 340 11.00 7.38 24.41
CA TYR A 340 9.87 7.04 23.56
C TYR A 340 9.36 5.62 23.89
N PRO A 341 8.73 5.42 25.06
CA PRO A 341 8.28 4.09 25.50
C PRO A 341 7.25 3.46 24.57
N GLU A 342 6.50 4.27 23.79
CA GLU A 342 5.56 3.84 22.77
C GLU A 342 6.21 2.99 21.66
N LEU A 343 7.50 3.12 21.45
CA LEU A 343 8.24 2.26 20.51
C LEU A 343 8.21 0.78 20.97
N ARG A 344 8.41 0.54 22.27
CA ARG A 344 8.38 -0.80 22.84
C ARG A 344 6.97 -1.38 22.83
N GLU A 345 5.96 -0.56 23.11
CA GLU A 345 4.56 -0.97 23.09
C GLU A 345 4.12 -1.41 21.69
N LYS A 346 4.64 -0.76 20.65
CA LYS A 346 4.28 -1.02 19.23
C LYS A 346 5.30 -1.89 18.48
N GLN A 347 6.28 -2.49 19.18
CA GLN A 347 7.37 -3.25 18.55
C GLN A 347 6.88 -4.29 17.54
N ASP A 348 5.92 -5.13 17.92
CA ASP A 348 5.40 -6.19 17.05
C ASP A 348 4.74 -5.64 15.79
N TYR A 349 4.02 -4.53 15.93
CA TYR A 349 3.40 -3.83 14.81
C TYR A 349 4.45 -3.27 13.86
N ILE A 350 5.43 -2.53 14.37
CA ILE A 350 6.53 -1.93 13.59
C ILE A 350 7.28 -3.04 12.83
N THR A 351 7.63 -4.12 13.52
CA THR A 351 8.35 -5.26 12.95
C THR A 351 7.58 -5.90 11.80
N ARG A 352 6.27 -6.11 11.95
CA ARG A 352 5.42 -6.70 10.91
C ARG A 352 5.31 -5.79 9.67
N VAL A 353 5.15 -4.48 9.86
CA VAL A 353 5.07 -3.51 8.75
C VAL A 353 6.36 -3.50 7.94
N VAL A 354 7.52 -3.37 8.61
CA VAL A 354 8.83 -3.37 7.93
C VAL A 354 9.05 -4.68 7.20
N LYS A 355 8.82 -5.81 7.85
CA LYS A 355 8.99 -7.14 7.26
C LYS A 355 8.11 -7.33 6.02
N SER A 356 6.85 -6.93 6.09
CA SER A 356 5.89 -7.04 4.97
C SER A 356 6.31 -6.21 3.75
N GLU A 357 6.75 -4.96 3.95
CA GLU A 357 7.22 -4.12 2.84
C GLU A 357 8.54 -4.65 2.25
N GLU A 358 9.47 -5.11 3.09
CA GLU A 358 10.73 -5.70 2.67
C GLU A 358 10.52 -7.00 1.87
N GLU A 359 9.66 -7.91 2.35
CA GLU A 359 9.28 -9.14 1.64
C GLU A 359 8.56 -8.86 0.31
N SER A 360 7.70 -7.83 0.29
CA SER A 360 7.04 -7.40 -0.94
C SER A 360 8.03 -6.87 -1.97
N PHE A 361 9.00 -6.07 -1.52
CA PHE A 361 10.04 -5.53 -2.40
C PHE A 361 11.05 -6.59 -2.84
N ALA A 362 11.38 -7.55 -1.98
CA ALA A 362 12.29 -8.66 -2.31
C ALA A 362 11.81 -9.48 -3.53
N LYS A 363 10.50 -9.56 -3.77
CA LYS A 363 9.93 -10.25 -4.93
C LYS A 363 10.23 -9.56 -6.27
N THR A 364 10.49 -8.27 -6.26
CA THR A 364 10.65 -7.45 -7.47
C THR A 364 12.04 -6.87 -7.63
N ILE A 365 12.81 -6.73 -6.55
CA ILE A 365 14.12 -6.06 -6.57
C ILE A 365 15.12 -6.76 -7.51
N ASP A 366 15.21 -8.08 -7.46
CA ASP A 366 16.20 -8.83 -8.25
C ASP A 366 15.89 -8.71 -9.75
N ALA A 367 14.61 -8.83 -10.15
CA ALA A 367 14.17 -8.63 -11.52
C ALA A 367 14.38 -7.17 -11.97
N GLY A 368 14.06 -6.20 -11.13
CA GLY A 368 14.24 -4.79 -11.41
C GLY A 368 15.72 -4.40 -11.57
N MET A 369 16.59 -4.91 -10.70
CA MET A 369 18.05 -4.71 -10.81
C MET A 369 18.64 -5.30 -12.10
N GLN A 370 18.20 -6.50 -12.51
CA GLN A 370 18.63 -7.11 -13.77
C GLN A 370 18.18 -6.29 -14.97
N ILE A 371 16.94 -5.81 -14.96
CA ILE A 371 16.40 -4.96 -16.03
C ILE A 371 17.11 -3.62 -16.08
N PHE A 372 17.34 -2.99 -14.91
CA PHE A 372 18.13 -1.77 -14.84
C PHE A 372 19.52 -1.96 -15.45
N ALA A 373 20.24 -3.02 -15.08
CA ALA A 373 21.57 -3.32 -15.61
C ALA A 373 21.53 -3.53 -17.15
N SER A 374 20.50 -4.19 -17.68
CA SER A 374 20.31 -4.36 -19.12
C SER A 374 20.07 -3.04 -19.84
N LEU A 375 19.15 -2.22 -19.32
CA LEU A 375 18.83 -0.91 -19.89
C LEU A 375 20.06 0.03 -19.82
N LEU A 376 20.75 0.03 -18.69
CA LEU A 376 21.97 0.82 -18.51
C LEU A 376 23.05 0.42 -19.54
N ALA A 377 23.23 -0.89 -19.77
CA ALA A 377 24.17 -1.39 -20.77
C ALA A 377 23.77 -0.95 -22.19
N GLU A 378 22.48 -0.93 -22.51
CA GLU A 378 21.96 -0.44 -23.79
C GLU A 378 22.25 1.05 -23.99
N HIS A 379 21.98 1.89 -22.98
CA HIS A 379 22.28 3.33 -23.02
C HIS A 379 23.80 3.59 -23.18
N LYS A 380 24.63 2.88 -22.41
CA LYS A 380 26.09 3.00 -22.50
C LYS A 380 26.61 2.54 -23.87
N ALA A 381 26.06 1.47 -24.45
CA ALA A 381 26.43 1.00 -25.78
C ALA A 381 26.10 2.01 -26.91
N LYS A 382 25.06 2.82 -26.71
CA LYS A 382 24.69 3.92 -27.61
C LYS A 382 25.48 5.21 -27.35
N GLY A 383 26.34 5.25 -26.33
CA GLY A 383 27.10 6.43 -25.93
C GLY A 383 26.24 7.53 -25.30
N GLU A 384 25.07 7.17 -24.79
CA GLU A 384 24.16 8.10 -24.13
C GLU A 384 24.64 8.40 -22.70
N THR A 385 24.55 9.65 -22.29
CA THR A 385 24.89 10.12 -20.93
C THR A 385 23.65 10.40 -20.09
N VAL A 386 22.45 10.28 -20.68
CA VAL A 386 21.17 10.51 -20.07
C VAL A 386 20.35 9.23 -20.16
N PHE A 387 19.92 8.72 -19.02
CA PHE A 387 19.01 7.57 -18.92
C PHE A 387 17.58 8.01 -19.23
N SER A 388 16.83 7.24 -20.03
CA SER A 388 15.48 7.59 -20.49
C SER A 388 14.48 7.66 -19.35
N GLY A 389 13.63 8.68 -19.34
CA GLY A 389 12.49 8.80 -18.43
C GLY A 389 11.46 7.69 -18.63
N ALA A 390 11.33 7.15 -19.85
CA ALA A 390 10.44 6.02 -20.16
C ALA A 390 10.93 4.72 -19.49
N ASP A 391 12.23 4.46 -19.51
CA ASP A 391 12.82 3.29 -18.86
C ASP A 391 12.72 3.41 -17.32
N ALA A 392 12.94 4.60 -16.78
CA ALA A 392 12.72 4.86 -15.37
C ALA A 392 11.24 4.69 -14.98
N PHE A 393 10.31 5.12 -15.82
CA PHE A 393 8.88 4.92 -15.61
C PHE A 393 8.51 3.42 -15.62
N LYS A 394 9.09 2.63 -16.52
CA LYS A 394 8.92 1.18 -16.55
C LYS A 394 9.42 0.51 -15.28
N LEU A 395 10.58 0.93 -14.76
CA LEU A 395 11.11 0.45 -13.46
C LEU A 395 10.20 0.82 -12.31
N TYR A 396 9.63 2.03 -12.31
CA TYR A 396 8.69 2.51 -11.29
C TYR A 396 7.35 1.76 -11.34
N ASP A 397 6.70 1.73 -12.50
CA ASP A 397 5.34 1.23 -12.67
C ASP A 397 5.26 -0.30 -12.55
N THR A 398 6.22 -1.01 -13.13
CA THR A 398 6.20 -2.48 -13.22
C THR A 398 6.93 -3.16 -12.06
N TYR A 399 8.05 -2.59 -11.61
CA TYR A 399 8.93 -3.22 -10.62
C TYR A 399 8.91 -2.51 -9.27
N GLY A 400 8.20 -1.39 -9.17
CA GLY A 400 8.06 -0.65 -7.93
C GLY A 400 9.35 0.02 -7.45
N PHE A 401 10.28 0.33 -8.37
CA PHE A 401 11.48 1.11 -8.04
C PHE A 401 11.09 2.58 -7.90
N PRO A 402 11.29 3.21 -6.73
CA PRO A 402 11.14 4.65 -6.61
C PRO A 402 12.03 5.37 -7.63
N VAL A 403 11.52 6.45 -8.23
CA VAL A 403 12.29 7.18 -9.25
C VAL A 403 13.61 7.72 -8.71
N ASP A 404 13.62 8.19 -7.47
CA ASP A 404 14.82 8.69 -6.80
C ASP A 404 15.89 7.61 -6.64
N MET A 405 15.48 6.36 -6.38
CA MET A 405 16.41 5.23 -6.33
C MET A 405 16.98 4.91 -7.73
N THR A 406 16.16 5.01 -8.77
CA THR A 406 16.64 4.88 -10.15
C THR A 406 17.61 5.99 -10.50
N GLU A 407 17.34 7.23 -10.08
CA GLU A 407 18.21 8.40 -10.27
C GLU A 407 19.55 8.23 -9.54
N GLU A 408 19.54 7.75 -8.30
CA GLU A 408 20.75 7.41 -7.55
C GLU A 408 21.58 6.35 -8.26
N MET A 409 20.93 5.25 -8.71
CA MET A 409 21.61 4.18 -9.43
C MET A 409 22.23 4.65 -10.76
N VAL A 410 21.54 5.54 -11.46
CA VAL A 410 22.01 6.13 -12.73
C VAL A 410 23.20 7.06 -12.46
N ARG A 411 23.15 7.86 -11.38
CA ARG A 411 24.22 8.77 -10.94
C ARG A 411 25.47 8.02 -10.49
N ASP A 412 25.32 6.91 -9.77
CA ASP A 412 26.42 6.02 -9.36
C ASP A 412 27.22 5.50 -10.59
N GLU A 413 26.56 5.40 -11.76
CA GLU A 413 27.14 4.98 -13.02
C GLU A 413 27.61 6.15 -13.93
N GLY A 414 27.61 7.37 -13.40
CA GLY A 414 28.09 8.58 -14.09
C GLY A 414 27.15 9.14 -15.15
N MET A 415 25.86 8.78 -15.10
CA MET A 415 24.83 9.28 -16.00
C MET A 415 23.81 10.17 -15.26
N SER A 416 22.97 10.89 -15.99
CA SER A 416 21.84 11.65 -15.48
C SER A 416 20.49 11.00 -15.91
N LEU A 417 19.40 11.31 -15.20
CA LEU A 417 18.05 10.82 -15.52
C LEU A 417 17.24 11.91 -16.22
N ASN A 418 16.49 11.57 -17.26
CA ASN A 418 15.49 12.44 -17.87
C ASN A 418 14.21 12.52 -17.01
N THR A 419 14.27 13.31 -15.95
CA THR A 419 13.15 13.50 -15.00
C THR A 419 11.95 14.21 -15.63
N GLY A 420 12.15 15.01 -16.67
CA GLY A 420 11.07 15.70 -17.39
C GLY A 420 10.17 14.71 -18.14
N GLU A 421 10.77 13.76 -18.84
CA GLU A 421 10.05 12.69 -19.53
C GLU A 421 9.31 11.78 -18.55
N PHE A 422 9.95 11.42 -17.43
CA PHE A 422 9.33 10.64 -16.37
C PHE A 422 8.06 11.33 -15.82
N LYS A 423 8.16 12.62 -15.46
CA LYS A 423 7.04 13.40 -14.94
C LYS A 423 5.87 13.47 -15.92
N LYS A 424 6.16 13.61 -17.21
CA LYS A 424 5.15 13.60 -18.27
C LYS A 424 4.37 12.27 -18.32
N LEU A 425 5.07 11.14 -18.29
CA LEU A 425 4.47 9.80 -18.31
C LEU A 425 3.62 9.53 -17.05
N MET A 426 4.08 10.00 -15.88
CA MET A 426 3.31 9.95 -14.65
C MET A 426 2.00 10.74 -14.73
N GLU A 427 2.03 11.93 -15.32
CA GLU A 427 0.81 12.73 -15.51
C GLU A 427 -0.15 12.09 -16.52
N GLU A 428 0.37 11.54 -17.61
CA GLU A 428 -0.44 10.78 -18.57
C GLU A 428 -1.13 9.55 -17.92
N GLN A 429 -0.46 8.86 -17.00
CA GLN A 429 -1.05 7.78 -16.23
C GLN A 429 -2.16 8.28 -15.30
N ARG A 430 -1.93 9.40 -14.61
CA ARG A 430 -2.94 10.03 -13.73
C ARG A 430 -4.17 10.48 -14.50
N VAL A 431 -3.98 11.09 -15.68
CA VAL A 431 -5.08 11.51 -16.54
C VAL A 431 -5.88 10.30 -17.00
N ARG A 432 -5.24 9.24 -17.50
CA ARG A 432 -5.92 7.98 -17.88
C ARG A 432 -6.72 7.37 -16.73
N ALA A 433 -6.17 7.38 -15.52
CA ALA A 433 -6.88 6.90 -14.34
C ALA A 433 -8.09 7.77 -13.97
N ARG A 434 -8.01 9.10 -14.16
CA ARG A 434 -9.14 10.03 -13.98
C ARG A 434 -10.21 9.85 -15.04
N GLU A 435 -9.80 9.70 -16.30
CA GLU A 435 -10.74 9.48 -17.42
C GLU A 435 -11.48 8.15 -17.30
N ALA A 436 -10.78 7.08 -16.88
CA ALA A 436 -11.41 5.80 -16.59
C ALA A 436 -12.45 5.88 -15.45
N ARG A 437 -12.23 6.74 -14.45
CA ARG A 437 -13.21 7.02 -13.39
C ARG A 437 -14.38 7.86 -13.89
N LYS A 438 -14.14 8.86 -14.75
CA LYS A 438 -15.19 9.68 -15.35
C LYS A 438 -16.10 8.88 -16.28
N ALA A 439 -15.57 7.91 -17.03
CA ALA A 439 -16.35 7.02 -17.89
C ALA A 439 -17.33 6.10 -17.15
N LEU A 440 -17.21 6.00 -15.81
CA LEU A 440 -18.04 5.14 -14.95
C LEU A 440 -19.25 5.84 -14.32
N GLY A 441 -19.54 7.12 -14.62
CA GLY A 441 -20.77 7.69 -14.09
C GLY A 441 -20.90 9.20 -13.96
N ASP A 442 -20.30 10.02 -14.81
CA ASP A 442 -20.56 11.47 -14.83
C ASP A 442 -21.49 11.82 -15.99
N LEU A 443 -22.76 11.99 -15.68
CA LEU A 443 -23.73 12.68 -16.55
C LEU A 443 -23.37 14.18 -16.51
N GLY A 444 -22.80 14.68 -17.57
CA GLY A 444 -22.12 15.98 -17.75
C GLY A 444 -22.91 17.28 -17.50
N TRP A 445 -23.49 17.41 -16.32
CA TRP A 445 -24.35 18.55 -15.95
C TRP A 445 -23.71 19.44 -14.85
N GLU A 446 -22.41 19.37 -14.64
CA GLU A 446 -21.70 20.25 -13.70
C GLU A 446 -21.57 21.65 -14.31
N GLY A 447 -22.22 22.64 -13.69
CA GLY A 447 -22.01 24.06 -13.99
C GLY A 447 -23.24 24.86 -14.41
N ILE A 448 -24.47 24.34 -14.26
CA ILE A 448 -25.69 25.12 -14.50
C ILE A 448 -25.89 26.10 -13.35
N ASP A 449 -25.91 27.40 -13.65
CA ASP A 449 -26.34 28.43 -12.71
C ASP A 449 -27.88 28.49 -12.68
N PHE A 450 -28.45 28.05 -11.57
CA PHE A 450 -29.90 28.01 -11.36
C PHE A 450 -30.52 29.39 -11.11
N GLY A 451 -29.70 30.45 -10.96
CA GLY A 451 -30.19 31.80 -10.61
C GLY A 451 -30.93 31.86 -9.27
N LEU A 452 -30.72 30.87 -8.38
CA LEU A 452 -31.34 30.78 -7.07
C LEU A 452 -30.52 31.57 -6.02
N ASP A 453 -31.18 32.01 -4.94
CA ASP A 453 -30.51 32.61 -3.80
C ASP A 453 -29.57 31.63 -3.11
N ALA A 454 -28.70 32.12 -2.21
CA ALA A 454 -27.71 31.33 -1.51
C ALA A 454 -28.32 30.47 -0.36
N THR A 455 -29.65 30.44 -0.17
CA THR A 455 -30.30 29.66 0.89
C THR A 455 -30.16 28.16 0.61
N PRO A 456 -29.55 27.33 1.47
CA PRO A 456 -29.43 25.89 1.26
C PRO A 456 -30.79 25.20 1.17
N THR A 457 -30.87 24.06 0.47
CA THR A 457 -32.04 23.17 0.57
C THR A 457 -32.08 22.56 1.98
N GLU A 458 -33.20 22.65 2.67
CA GLU A 458 -33.40 22.05 4.00
C GLU A 458 -33.51 20.54 3.86
N PHE A 459 -32.55 19.80 4.48
CA PHE A 459 -32.61 18.34 4.50
C PHE A 459 -33.40 17.83 5.70
N ILE A 460 -34.56 17.23 5.45
CA ILE A 460 -35.48 16.69 6.47
C ILE A 460 -35.47 15.16 6.53
N GLY A 461 -34.59 14.51 5.76
CA GLY A 461 -34.57 13.07 5.51
C GLY A 461 -34.02 12.22 6.65
N TYR A 462 -33.59 12.79 7.77
CA TYR A 462 -33.28 12.03 8.98
C TYR A 462 -34.56 11.57 9.69
N ASP A 463 -35.60 12.39 9.70
CA ASP A 463 -36.83 12.16 10.47
C ASP A 463 -38.00 11.74 9.58
N LYS A 464 -38.04 12.18 8.32
CA LYS A 464 -39.14 11.99 7.41
C LYS A 464 -38.71 11.31 6.10
N LEU A 465 -39.56 10.42 5.62
CA LEU A 465 -39.39 9.77 4.31
C LEU A 465 -40.27 10.40 3.22
N SER A 466 -41.21 11.26 3.60
CA SER A 466 -42.08 12.00 2.70
C SER A 466 -42.50 13.32 3.31
N ASP A 467 -42.51 14.39 2.53
CA ASP A 467 -43.06 15.70 2.92
C ASP A 467 -43.45 16.50 1.67
N THR A 468 -44.27 17.52 1.86
CA THR A 468 -44.55 18.51 0.81
C THR A 468 -43.40 19.49 0.69
N ALA A 469 -43.01 19.80 -0.56
CA ALA A 469 -41.93 20.74 -0.84
C ALA A 469 -42.29 21.62 -2.03
N LYS A 470 -41.66 22.79 -2.12
CA LYS A 470 -41.87 23.74 -3.22
C LYS A 470 -40.76 23.55 -4.28
N VAL A 471 -41.15 23.50 -5.53
CA VAL A 471 -40.23 23.45 -6.67
C VAL A 471 -39.57 24.82 -6.87
N LEU A 472 -38.25 24.91 -6.74
CA LEU A 472 -37.49 26.14 -6.90
C LEU A 472 -36.95 26.32 -8.31
N ALA A 473 -36.47 25.25 -8.94
CA ALA A 473 -35.94 25.25 -10.29
C ALA A 473 -36.11 23.89 -10.96
N ILE A 474 -36.18 23.89 -12.28
CA ILE A 474 -36.26 22.69 -13.11
C ILE A 474 -35.23 22.82 -14.25
N VAL A 475 -34.54 21.73 -14.55
CA VAL A 475 -33.78 21.53 -15.77
C VAL A 475 -34.45 20.43 -16.56
N SER A 476 -34.78 20.66 -17.81
CA SER A 476 -35.33 19.66 -18.74
C SER A 476 -34.47 19.64 -19.99
N ASP A 477 -34.05 18.43 -20.40
CA ASP A 477 -33.21 18.21 -21.58
C ASP A 477 -31.94 19.10 -21.64
N GLY A 478 -31.40 19.47 -20.48
CA GLY A 478 -30.14 20.20 -20.36
C GLY A 478 -30.25 21.72 -20.24
N GLU A 479 -31.43 22.26 -20.26
CA GLU A 479 -31.65 23.70 -20.13
C GLU A 479 -32.61 24.02 -18.97
N LEU A 480 -32.47 25.23 -18.40
CA LEU A 480 -33.42 25.74 -17.40
C LEU A 480 -34.79 25.84 -18.02
N ALA A 481 -35.77 25.24 -17.39
CA ALA A 481 -37.16 25.20 -17.88
C ALA A 481 -38.12 25.67 -16.80
N GLY A 482 -39.28 26.22 -17.22
CA GLY A 482 -40.38 26.53 -16.32
C GLY A 482 -41.19 25.32 -15.91
N GLU A 483 -41.11 24.22 -16.65
CA GLU A 483 -41.88 22.99 -16.48
C GLU A 483 -41.12 21.79 -17.04
N ILE A 484 -41.38 20.59 -16.49
CA ILE A 484 -40.90 19.30 -17.04
C ILE A 484 -42.10 18.41 -17.37
N GLU A 485 -42.15 17.89 -18.60
CA GLU A 485 -43.25 17.09 -19.12
C GLU A 485 -42.93 15.60 -19.17
N SER A 486 -43.99 14.80 -19.30
CA SER A 486 -43.89 13.33 -19.38
C SER A 486 -42.94 12.86 -20.49
N GLY A 487 -42.01 12.00 -20.14
CA GLY A 487 -40.98 11.43 -21.01
C GLY A 487 -39.62 12.12 -20.94
N CYS A 488 -39.55 13.37 -20.41
CA CYS A 488 -38.31 14.12 -20.30
C CYS A 488 -37.45 13.67 -19.11
N GLU A 489 -36.15 13.64 -19.33
CA GLU A 489 -35.15 13.53 -18.26
C GLU A 489 -34.79 14.92 -17.77
N GLY A 490 -34.55 15.06 -16.44
CA GLY A 490 -34.25 16.36 -15.89
C GLY A 490 -33.84 16.38 -14.45
N ILE A 491 -33.74 17.59 -13.91
CA ILE A 491 -33.38 17.86 -12.52
C ILE A 491 -34.48 18.73 -11.90
N ILE A 492 -34.92 18.36 -10.70
CA ILE A 492 -35.80 19.19 -9.88
C ILE A 492 -35.04 19.63 -8.63
N VAL A 493 -35.09 20.94 -8.34
CA VAL A 493 -34.55 21.54 -7.12
C VAL A 493 -35.72 21.95 -6.22
N LEU A 494 -35.68 21.52 -4.94
CA LEU A 494 -36.71 21.78 -3.94
C LEU A 494 -36.21 22.73 -2.83
N ASP A 495 -37.10 23.39 -2.15
CA ASP A 495 -36.80 24.20 -0.95
C ASP A 495 -36.39 23.32 0.23
N LYS A 496 -37.03 22.18 0.38
CA LYS A 496 -36.68 21.14 1.36
C LYS A 496 -36.82 19.75 0.76
N THR A 497 -36.07 18.77 1.29
CA THR A 497 -36.09 17.43 0.74
C THR A 497 -35.88 16.32 1.77
N PRO A 498 -36.62 15.20 1.69
CA PRO A 498 -36.33 13.99 2.44
C PRO A 498 -35.23 13.11 1.78
N PHE A 499 -34.82 13.42 0.54
CA PHE A 499 -33.86 12.63 -0.22
C PHE A 499 -32.43 12.88 0.25
N TYR A 500 -31.71 11.85 0.65
CA TYR A 500 -30.27 11.90 0.92
C TYR A 500 -29.50 11.98 -0.38
N ALA A 501 -28.63 12.96 -0.51
CA ALA A 501 -27.71 13.08 -1.65
C ALA A 501 -26.51 12.17 -1.50
N GLU A 502 -25.92 11.71 -2.59
CA GLU A 502 -24.70 10.93 -2.60
C GLU A 502 -23.57 11.70 -1.90
N MET A 503 -23.17 11.21 -0.74
CA MET A 503 -22.18 11.87 0.13
C MET A 503 -21.59 10.88 1.14
N GLY A 504 -20.30 11.05 1.50
CA GLY A 504 -19.66 10.24 2.55
C GLY A 504 -19.57 8.75 2.25
N GLY A 505 -19.67 8.34 0.98
CA GLY A 505 -19.67 6.93 0.56
C GLY A 505 -21.04 6.25 0.61
N GLN A 506 -22.09 6.94 1.07
CA GLN A 506 -23.47 6.46 0.96
C GLN A 506 -24.06 6.90 -0.37
N LEU A 507 -24.65 5.96 -1.13
CA LEU A 507 -25.39 6.28 -2.36
C LEU A 507 -26.68 7.05 -2.06
N ALA A 508 -27.12 7.82 -3.08
CA ALA A 508 -28.33 8.63 -3.00
C ALA A 508 -29.59 7.78 -2.89
N ASP A 509 -30.61 8.38 -2.33
CA ASP A 509 -31.96 7.80 -2.33
C ASP A 509 -32.59 7.82 -3.71
N HIS A 510 -33.50 6.89 -3.90
CA HIS A 510 -34.46 6.87 -4.99
C HIS A 510 -35.87 7.09 -4.45
N GLY A 511 -36.77 7.49 -5.32
CA GLY A 511 -38.17 7.70 -4.94
C GLY A 511 -38.94 8.47 -5.98
N GLU A 512 -39.93 9.22 -5.54
CA GLU A 512 -40.85 9.92 -6.43
C GLU A 512 -41.11 11.36 -5.95
N ILE A 513 -41.24 12.28 -6.90
CA ILE A 513 -41.74 13.63 -6.67
C ILE A 513 -42.99 13.80 -7.52
N GLY A 514 -44.09 14.23 -6.91
CA GLY A 514 -45.37 14.37 -7.60
C GLY A 514 -46.43 15.05 -6.76
N PHE A 515 -47.67 15.00 -7.18
CA PHE A 515 -48.78 15.57 -6.43
C PHE A 515 -49.32 14.67 -5.32
N SER A 516 -50.01 15.23 -4.35
CA SER A 516 -50.63 14.50 -3.23
C SER A 516 -51.80 13.63 -3.70
N LEU A 517 -52.21 12.64 -2.85
CA LEU A 517 -53.35 11.80 -3.12
C LEU A 517 -54.67 12.59 -3.21
N GLU A 518 -54.74 13.79 -2.58
CA GLU A 518 -55.87 14.71 -2.67
C GLU A 518 -55.95 15.40 -4.03
N ASP A 519 -54.80 15.76 -4.63
CA ASP A 519 -54.71 16.38 -5.96
C ASP A 519 -55.05 15.36 -7.07
N ILE A 520 -54.85 14.06 -6.85
CA ILE A 520 -55.24 12.97 -7.78
C ILE A 520 -56.77 12.87 -7.93
N GLN A 521 -57.55 13.27 -6.93
CA GLN A 521 -59.01 13.28 -7.02
C GLN A 521 -59.54 14.33 -7.99
N ASP A 522 -58.73 15.37 -8.23
CA ASP A 522 -59.02 16.44 -9.21
C ASP A 522 -58.49 16.16 -10.62
N GLY A 523 -57.91 14.96 -10.86
CA GLY A 523 -57.49 14.49 -12.20
C GLY A 523 -56.06 14.94 -12.57
N GLN A 524 -55.33 15.56 -11.66
CA GLN A 524 -53.92 15.89 -11.82
C GLN A 524 -53.07 14.72 -11.32
N PHE A 525 -52.32 14.10 -12.22
CA PHE A 525 -51.42 12.99 -11.87
C PHE A 525 -50.06 13.26 -12.46
N SER A 526 -49.10 13.67 -11.60
CA SER A 526 -47.71 13.90 -12.00
C SER A 526 -46.77 13.02 -11.19
N ARG A 527 -45.83 12.41 -11.86
CA ARG A 527 -44.89 11.48 -11.28
C ARG A 527 -43.51 11.65 -11.90
N PHE A 528 -42.60 12.21 -11.14
CA PHE A 528 -41.20 12.29 -11.48
C PHE A 528 -40.45 11.22 -10.67
N GLU A 529 -39.84 10.24 -11.34
CA GLU A 529 -39.05 9.16 -10.73
C GLU A 529 -37.63 9.67 -10.49
N VAL A 530 -37.22 9.79 -9.21
CA VAL A 530 -35.89 10.20 -8.78
C VAL A 530 -34.97 8.99 -8.82
N LYS A 531 -33.91 9.06 -9.62
CA LYS A 531 -32.89 8.02 -9.79
C LYS A 531 -31.56 8.33 -9.11
N ASN A 532 -31.26 9.59 -8.86
CA ASN A 532 -30.06 10.02 -8.15
C ASN A 532 -30.30 11.39 -7.53
N VAL A 533 -29.55 11.71 -6.49
CA VAL A 533 -29.55 13.02 -5.85
C VAL A 533 -28.11 13.44 -5.56
N LYS A 534 -27.73 14.62 -6.01
CA LYS A 534 -26.41 15.21 -5.74
C LYS A 534 -26.58 16.55 -5.05
N LYS A 535 -25.52 17.00 -4.36
CA LYS A 535 -25.46 18.29 -3.72
C LYS A 535 -24.51 19.20 -4.50
N ASP A 536 -24.92 20.42 -4.79
CA ASP A 536 -24.07 21.40 -5.43
C ASP A 536 -23.18 22.16 -4.42
N LYS A 537 -22.36 23.10 -4.90
CA LYS A 537 -21.48 23.92 -4.05
C LYS A 537 -22.24 24.91 -3.17
N GLY A 538 -23.50 25.20 -3.47
CA GLY A 538 -24.40 26.08 -2.73
C GLY A 538 -25.33 25.35 -1.79
N ASP A 539 -25.05 24.07 -1.52
CA ASP A 539 -25.85 23.21 -0.66
C ASP A 539 -27.31 22.99 -1.16
N LYS A 540 -27.53 23.15 -2.48
CA LYS A 540 -28.78 22.77 -3.13
C LYS A 540 -28.78 21.28 -3.44
N TYR A 541 -29.94 20.61 -3.22
CA TYR A 541 -30.13 19.20 -3.57
C TYR A 541 -30.72 19.08 -4.98
N LEU A 542 -30.01 18.44 -5.87
CA LEU A 542 -30.35 18.23 -7.26
C LEU A 542 -30.94 16.84 -7.44
N HIS A 543 -32.25 16.74 -7.69
CA HIS A 543 -32.95 15.45 -7.86
C HIS A 543 -32.96 15.08 -9.34
N TYR A 544 -32.11 14.16 -9.75
CA TYR A 544 -32.00 13.65 -11.12
C TYR A 544 -33.04 12.55 -11.37
N GLY A 545 -33.77 12.64 -12.45
CA GLY A 545 -34.80 11.64 -12.75
C GLY A 545 -35.49 11.79 -14.07
N VAL A 546 -36.62 11.11 -14.18
CA VAL A 546 -37.44 11.06 -15.42
C VAL A 546 -38.88 11.34 -15.05
N MET A 547 -39.52 12.24 -15.78
CA MET A 547 -40.95 12.49 -15.69
C MET A 547 -41.72 11.33 -16.31
N ARG A 548 -42.40 10.51 -15.50
CA ARG A 548 -43.11 9.31 -15.95
C ARG A 548 -44.51 9.59 -16.42
N SER A 549 -45.18 10.57 -15.84
CA SER A 549 -46.53 10.99 -16.21
C SER A 549 -46.80 12.41 -15.72
N GLY A 550 -47.69 13.12 -16.45
CA GLY A 550 -48.05 14.50 -16.15
C GLY A 550 -46.98 15.52 -16.42
N ALA A 551 -47.03 16.64 -15.72
CA ALA A 551 -46.07 17.71 -15.75
C ALA A 551 -45.88 18.32 -14.34
N ILE A 552 -44.74 18.94 -14.09
CA ILE A 552 -44.42 19.68 -12.85
C ILE A 552 -43.79 21.01 -13.25
N SER A 553 -44.30 22.10 -12.68
CA SER A 553 -43.85 23.48 -12.98
C SER A 553 -43.11 24.11 -11.77
N VAL A 554 -42.26 25.09 -12.07
CA VAL A 554 -41.56 25.87 -11.05
C VAL A 554 -42.57 26.63 -10.20
N GLY A 555 -42.43 26.63 -8.91
CA GLY A 555 -43.27 27.25 -7.92
C GLY A 555 -44.42 26.38 -7.38
N GLU A 556 -44.65 25.21 -7.96
CA GLU A 556 -45.64 24.25 -7.48
C GLU A 556 -45.23 23.58 -6.18
N CYS A 557 -46.24 23.17 -5.39
CA CYS A 557 -46.07 22.35 -4.22
C CYS A 557 -46.24 20.88 -4.58
N VAL A 558 -45.20 20.09 -4.36
CA VAL A 558 -45.14 18.64 -4.68
C VAL A 558 -44.89 17.82 -3.43
N VAL A 559 -45.26 16.57 -3.46
CA VAL A 559 -44.88 15.60 -2.43
C VAL A 559 -43.60 14.88 -2.88
N ALA A 560 -42.56 15.04 -2.10
CA ALA A 560 -41.29 14.32 -2.28
C ALA A 560 -41.29 13.09 -1.37
N SER A 561 -41.19 11.88 -1.95
CA SER A 561 -41.29 10.60 -1.23
C SER A 561 -40.14 9.68 -1.56
N VAL A 562 -39.38 9.30 -0.54
CA VAL A 562 -38.24 8.39 -0.62
C VAL A 562 -38.71 6.94 -0.60
N SER A 563 -38.07 6.06 -1.37
CA SER A 563 -38.28 4.61 -1.26
C SER A 563 -37.85 4.09 0.11
N ALA A 564 -38.82 3.83 0.96
CA ALA A 564 -38.57 3.39 2.33
C ALA A 564 -37.80 2.06 2.42
N GLU A 565 -38.02 1.17 1.46
CA GLU A 565 -37.33 -0.13 1.41
C GLU A 565 -35.86 0.04 1.09
N ARG A 566 -35.53 0.83 0.06
CA ARG A 566 -34.17 1.16 -0.33
C ARG A 566 -33.43 1.91 0.80
N ARG A 567 -34.03 2.99 1.38
CA ARG A 567 -33.47 3.75 2.49
C ARG A 567 -33.12 2.83 3.68
N LYS A 568 -34.04 1.92 4.05
CA LYS A 568 -33.78 0.95 5.13
C LYS A 568 -32.66 -0.01 4.80
N ALA A 569 -32.54 -0.44 3.54
CA ALA A 569 -31.46 -1.33 3.11
C ALA A 569 -30.10 -0.63 3.18
N ILE A 570 -30.00 0.59 2.65
CA ILE A 570 -28.79 1.43 2.73
C ILE A 570 -28.43 1.72 4.21
N SER A 571 -29.40 2.09 5.05
CA SER A 571 -29.15 2.35 6.47
C SER A 571 -28.66 1.11 7.24
N ARG A 572 -29.10 -0.12 6.85
CA ARG A 572 -28.52 -1.38 7.39
C ARG A 572 -27.04 -1.51 7.02
N ALA A 573 -26.74 -1.37 5.76
CA ALA A 573 -25.38 -1.49 5.25
C ALA A 573 -24.47 -0.40 5.85
N HIS A 574 -24.97 0.84 6.02
CA HIS A 574 -24.21 1.93 6.63
C HIS A 574 -23.97 1.69 8.13
N SER A 575 -24.97 1.28 8.87
CA SER A 575 -24.80 0.91 10.29
C SER A 575 -23.84 -0.27 10.46
N ALA A 576 -23.91 -1.28 9.56
CA ALA A 576 -22.96 -2.38 9.54
C ALA A 576 -21.52 -1.94 9.25
N THR A 577 -21.32 -0.87 8.45
CA THR A 577 -20.00 -0.32 8.17
C THR A 577 -19.32 0.20 9.43
N HIS A 578 -20.05 0.89 10.32
CA HIS A 578 -19.52 1.34 11.61
C HIS A 578 -19.18 0.15 12.53
N LEU A 579 -20.05 -0.87 12.58
CA LEU A 579 -19.75 -2.09 13.35
C LEU A 579 -18.52 -2.82 12.80
N LEU A 580 -18.38 -2.90 11.48
CA LEU A 580 -17.22 -3.49 10.82
C LEU A 580 -15.93 -2.71 11.13
N HIS A 581 -15.96 -1.38 11.08
CA HIS A 581 -14.81 -0.56 11.40
C HIS A 581 -14.33 -0.80 12.84
N SER A 582 -15.25 -0.79 13.81
CA SER A 582 -14.91 -1.09 15.19
C SER A 582 -14.41 -2.52 15.39
N ALA A 583 -15.04 -3.51 14.74
CA ALA A 583 -14.57 -4.90 14.78
C ALA A 583 -13.13 -5.05 14.24
N LEU A 584 -12.83 -4.41 13.12
CA LEU A 584 -11.49 -4.42 12.54
C LEU A 584 -10.46 -3.78 13.47
N ARG A 585 -10.80 -2.67 14.13
CA ARG A 585 -9.92 -2.04 15.13
C ARG A 585 -9.68 -2.93 16.34
N ASN A 586 -10.72 -3.62 16.81
CA ASN A 586 -10.61 -4.53 17.94
C ASN A 586 -9.74 -5.76 17.64
N VAL A 587 -9.84 -6.31 16.43
CA VAL A 587 -9.11 -7.54 16.03
C VAL A 587 -7.71 -7.22 15.54
N LEU A 588 -7.52 -6.16 14.73
CA LEU A 588 -6.28 -5.84 14.05
C LEU A 588 -5.47 -4.73 14.73
N GLY A 589 -6.09 -4.00 15.66
CA GLY A 589 -5.48 -2.90 16.41
C GLY A 589 -5.94 -1.51 15.96
N GLU A 590 -5.64 -0.51 16.79
CA GLU A 590 -6.13 0.87 16.63
C GLU A 590 -5.60 1.60 15.39
N ASN A 591 -4.60 1.07 14.72
CA ASN A 591 -4.02 1.65 13.50
C ASN A 591 -4.88 1.38 12.24
N VAL A 592 -6.02 0.71 12.40
CA VAL A 592 -7.01 0.55 11.33
C VAL A 592 -7.79 1.85 11.19
N HIS A 593 -7.65 2.52 10.05
CA HIS A 593 -8.38 3.73 9.70
C HIS A 593 -9.12 3.55 8.38
N GLN A 594 -10.27 4.18 8.27
CA GLN A 594 -11.01 4.19 7.00
C GLN A 594 -10.22 4.94 5.93
N ALA A 595 -9.99 4.28 4.78
CA ALA A 595 -9.42 4.89 3.58
C ALA A 595 -10.49 5.22 2.53
N GLY A 596 -11.65 4.55 2.59
CA GLY A 596 -12.80 4.79 1.75
C GLY A 596 -13.97 3.89 2.13
N SER A 597 -15.18 4.26 1.69
CA SER A 597 -16.37 3.42 1.84
C SER A 597 -17.32 3.62 0.67
N LEU A 598 -18.13 2.61 0.41
CA LEU A 598 -19.28 2.69 -0.49
C LEU A 598 -20.40 1.82 0.10
N VAL A 599 -21.58 2.39 0.22
CA VAL A 599 -22.74 1.74 0.83
C VAL A 599 -23.93 1.86 -0.10
N ASP A 600 -24.46 0.72 -0.54
CA ASP A 600 -25.64 0.61 -1.37
C ASP A 600 -26.73 -0.26 -0.70
N GLU A 601 -27.83 -0.53 -1.39
CA GLU A 601 -28.94 -1.34 -0.87
C GLU A 601 -28.63 -2.83 -0.72
N ASP A 602 -27.65 -3.33 -1.48
CA ASP A 602 -27.31 -4.75 -1.55
C ASP A 602 -26.04 -5.09 -0.78
N SER A 603 -25.09 -4.15 -0.69
CA SER A 603 -23.73 -4.40 -0.20
C SER A 603 -23.12 -3.20 0.50
N LEU A 604 -22.04 -3.44 1.19
CA LEU A 604 -21.12 -2.43 1.65
C LEU A 604 -19.70 -2.79 1.23
N ARG A 605 -18.92 -1.77 0.95
CA ARG A 605 -17.50 -1.85 0.68
C ARG A 605 -16.75 -0.93 1.63
N PHE A 606 -15.78 -1.48 2.32
CA PHE A 606 -14.97 -0.74 3.28
C PHE A 606 -13.50 -0.89 2.98
N ASP A 607 -12.84 0.23 2.68
CA ASP A 607 -11.41 0.32 2.44
C ASP A 607 -10.74 0.81 3.71
N PHE A 608 -9.75 0.10 4.20
CA PHE A 608 -9.08 0.41 5.46
C PHE A 608 -7.57 0.21 5.38
N THR A 609 -6.86 0.93 6.24
CA THR A 609 -5.40 0.83 6.33
C THR A 609 -5.01 -0.47 7.02
N HIS A 610 -4.30 -1.33 6.29
CA HIS A 610 -3.66 -2.51 6.86
C HIS A 610 -2.54 -3.02 5.93
N PHE A 611 -1.47 -3.53 6.51
CA PHE A 611 -0.23 -3.86 5.80
C PHE A 611 -0.20 -5.25 5.15
N SER A 612 -1.06 -6.20 5.58
CA SER A 612 -1.11 -7.59 5.10
C SER A 612 -2.52 -8.04 4.77
N ALA A 613 -2.66 -9.14 4.03
CA ALA A 613 -3.93 -9.84 3.90
C ALA A 613 -4.38 -10.39 5.25
N LEU A 614 -5.68 -10.35 5.51
CA LEU A 614 -6.25 -10.97 6.70
C LEU A 614 -6.24 -12.49 6.53
N SER A 615 -5.94 -13.20 7.62
CA SER A 615 -6.07 -14.65 7.66
C SER A 615 -7.55 -15.08 7.70
N ALA A 616 -7.82 -16.34 7.42
CA ALA A 616 -9.18 -16.88 7.50
C ALA A 616 -9.73 -16.79 8.94
N GLU A 617 -8.87 -16.93 9.93
CA GLU A 617 -9.18 -16.81 11.35
C GLU A 617 -9.53 -15.37 11.72
N GLU A 618 -8.72 -14.38 11.31
CA GLU A 618 -9.00 -12.96 11.53
C GLU A 618 -10.31 -12.52 10.86
N LEU A 619 -10.56 -12.97 9.62
CA LEU A 619 -11.82 -12.68 8.93
C LEU A 619 -13.03 -13.26 9.67
N ALA A 620 -12.91 -14.50 10.17
CA ALA A 620 -13.98 -15.13 10.94
C ALA A 620 -14.20 -14.41 12.27
N GLU A 621 -13.14 -13.94 12.93
CA GLU A 621 -13.23 -13.18 14.18
C GLU A 621 -13.90 -11.83 13.97
N VAL A 622 -13.54 -11.09 12.92
CA VAL A 622 -14.18 -9.83 12.54
C VAL A 622 -15.68 -10.05 12.22
N GLU A 623 -16.00 -11.05 11.39
CA GLU A 623 -17.40 -11.37 11.06
C GLU A 623 -18.22 -11.73 12.32
N ASN A 624 -17.64 -12.50 13.22
CA ASN A 624 -18.28 -12.88 14.49
C ASN A 624 -18.46 -11.66 15.41
N ALA A 625 -17.45 -10.77 15.50
CA ALA A 625 -17.53 -9.56 16.32
C ALA A 625 -18.67 -8.65 15.84
N VAL A 626 -18.79 -8.44 14.52
CA VAL A 626 -19.89 -7.65 13.93
C VAL A 626 -21.24 -8.31 14.24
N ASN A 627 -21.39 -9.62 14.01
CA ASN A 627 -22.66 -10.31 14.28
C ASN A 627 -23.01 -10.32 15.77
N SER A 628 -22.03 -10.39 16.67
CA SER A 628 -22.25 -10.27 18.12
C SER A 628 -22.80 -8.88 18.47
N ALA A 629 -22.16 -7.81 17.96
CA ALA A 629 -22.63 -6.44 18.19
C ALA A 629 -24.04 -6.18 17.60
N ILE A 630 -24.42 -6.88 16.52
CA ILE A 630 -25.78 -6.87 15.99
C ILE A 630 -26.73 -7.53 16.96
N LEU A 631 -26.39 -8.71 17.48
CA LEU A 631 -27.23 -9.50 18.40
C LEU A 631 -27.40 -8.81 19.76
N ASP A 632 -26.43 -8.01 20.19
CA ASP A 632 -26.51 -7.23 21.43
C ASP A 632 -27.64 -6.19 21.40
N GLY A 633 -28.09 -5.80 20.22
CA GLY A 633 -29.25 -4.93 20.05
C GLY A 633 -29.07 -3.53 20.65
N MET A 634 -27.88 -2.94 20.49
CA MET A 634 -27.56 -1.62 21.02
C MET A 634 -28.36 -0.52 20.33
N ASP A 635 -28.81 0.46 21.11
CA ASP A 635 -29.45 1.65 20.54
C ASP A 635 -28.44 2.51 19.79
N ILE A 636 -28.86 3.01 18.65
CA ILE A 636 -28.08 3.92 17.82
C ILE A 636 -28.58 5.33 18.08
N SER A 637 -27.77 6.12 18.74
CA SER A 637 -28.07 7.51 19.07
C SER A 637 -27.27 8.48 18.20
N VAL A 638 -27.90 9.61 17.91
CA VAL A 638 -27.29 10.68 17.11
C VAL A 638 -27.36 11.98 17.90
N LYS A 639 -26.20 12.67 17.94
CA LYS A 639 -26.12 13.98 18.61
C LYS A 639 -25.34 14.96 17.74
N GLU A 640 -25.79 16.19 17.67
CA GLU A 640 -25.04 17.30 17.12
C GLU A 640 -24.31 18.04 18.22
N MET A 641 -23.02 18.30 18.06
CA MET A 641 -22.18 18.98 19.04
C MET A 641 -21.01 19.68 18.37
N GLY A 642 -20.29 20.52 19.11
CA GLY A 642 -19.07 21.16 18.63
C GLY A 642 -17.98 20.11 18.36
N ILE A 643 -17.13 20.36 17.35
CA ILE A 643 -16.07 19.41 16.95
C ILE A 643 -15.09 19.08 18.08
N ASP A 644 -14.78 20.05 18.93
CA ASP A 644 -13.89 19.83 20.09
C ASP A 644 -14.55 18.96 21.16
N GLU A 645 -15.85 19.14 21.40
CA GLU A 645 -16.64 18.30 22.29
C GLU A 645 -16.72 16.86 21.78
N ALA A 646 -16.93 16.70 20.47
CA ALA A 646 -16.97 15.40 19.83
C ALA A 646 -15.62 14.65 19.95
N LYS A 647 -14.50 15.34 19.74
CA LYS A 647 -13.15 14.76 19.95
C LYS A 647 -12.91 14.35 21.40
N ASN A 648 -13.34 15.18 22.35
CA ASN A 648 -13.19 14.89 23.77
C ASN A 648 -14.09 13.74 24.25
N SER A 649 -15.19 13.46 23.56
CA SER A 649 -16.07 12.32 23.83
C SER A 649 -15.54 10.98 23.30
N GLY A 650 -14.35 10.97 22.67
CA GLY A 650 -13.75 9.76 22.07
C GLY A 650 -14.28 9.41 20.69
N ALA A 651 -15.02 10.33 20.04
CA ALA A 651 -15.52 10.09 18.70
C ALA A 651 -14.38 9.99 17.68
N THR A 652 -14.40 8.93 16.87
CA THR A 652 -13.44 8.74 15.78
C THR A 652 -13.77 9.70 14.63
N ALA A 653 -12.83 10.61 14.33
CA ALA A 653 -12.92 11.52 13.19
C ALA A 653 -12.22 10.88 12.00
N LEU A 654 -12.97 10.53 10.96
CA LEU A 654 -12.45 9.81 9.78
C LEU A 654 -11.73 10.71 8.77
N PHE A 655 -12.06 12.01 8.75
CA PHE A 655 -11.54 12.98 7.77
C PHE A 655 -11.25 14.31 8.46
N GLU A 656 -10.15 14.39 9.19
CA GLU A 656 -9.79 15.55 10.06
C GLU A 656 -9.87 16.94 9.37
N GLU A 657 -9.91 17.00 8.05
CA GLU A 657 -9.82 18.24 7.25
C GLU A 657 -11.15 18.70 6.64
N LYS A 658 -12.28 18.01 6.88
CA LYS A 658 -13.56 18.27 6.17
C LYS A 658 -14.74 18.61 7.06
N TYR A 659 -14.56 18.72 8.35
CA TYR A 659 -15.66 18.96 9.29
C TYR A 659 -15.85 20.45 9.56
N GLY A 660 -17.12 20.88 9.66
CA GLY A 660 -17.47 22.20 10.14
C GLY A 660 -17.37 22.32 11.67
N ASP A 661 -17.73 23.50 12.22
CA ASP A 661 -17.70 23.78 13.66
C ASP A 661 -18.67 22.89 14.46
N VAL A 662 -19.79 22.49 13.86
CA VAL A 662 -20.79 21.57 14.40
C VAL A 662 -20.79 20.28 13.61
N VAL A 663 -20.71 19.15 14.30
CA VAL A 663 -20.62 17.82 13.73
C VAL A 663 -21.67 16.87 14.30
N ARG A 664 -22.08 15.91 13.47
CA ARG A 664 -23.03 14.87 13.84
C ARG A 664 -22.27 13.63 14.31
N VAL A 665 -22.47 13.25 15.57
CA VAL A 665 -21.87 12.07 16.21
C VAL A 665 -22.90 10.95 16.26
N VAL A 666 -22.55 9.80 15.67
CA VAL A 666 -23.36 8.57 15.70
C VAL A 666 -22.71 7.60 16.67
N SER A 667 -23.47 7.16 17.67
CA SER A 667 -23.01 6.23 18.71
C SER A 667 -23.86 4.97 18.71
N MET A 668 -23.22 3.82 18.74
CA MET A 668 -23.81 2.48 18.84
C MET A 668 -23.36 1.87 20.18
N GLY A 669 -24.02 2.28 21.28
CA GLY A 669 -23.49 2.08 22.61
C GLY A 669 -22.09 2.65 22.75
N ASP A 670 -21.21 1.93 23.45
CA ASP A 670 -19.77 2.21 23.55
C ASP A 670 -18.94 1.47 22.48
N TYR A 671 -19.59 0.67 21.62
CA TYR A 671 -18.92 -0.17 20.63
C TYR A 671 -18.38 0.64 19.45
N SER A 672 -19.14 1.62 18.96
CA SER A 672 -18.71 2.51 17.88
C SER A 672 -19.22 3.93 18.15
N VAL A 673 -18.31 4.92 18.12
CA VAL A 673 -18.64 6.34 18.25
C VAL A 673 -17.87 7.08 17.15
N GLU A 674 -18.60 7.58 16.14
CA GLU A 674 -17.98 8.13 14.92
C GLU A 674 -18.67 9.41 14.43
N LEU A 675 -17.92 10.29 13.78
CA LEU A 675 -18.46 11.45 13.06
C LEU A 675 -19.06 10.98 11.73
N CYS A 676 -20.40 11.08 11.59
CA CYS A 676 -21.07 10.59 10.39
C CYS A 676 -22.32 11.38 10.04
N GLY A 677 -22.40 11.85 8.77
CA GLY A 677 -23.58 12.53 8.20
C GLY A 677 -24.57 11.61 7.50
N GLY A 678 -24.34 10.29 7.49
CA GLY A 678 -25.18 9.33 6.78
C GLY A 678 -26.47 8.95 7.51
N THR A 679 -27.31 8.14 6.84
CA THR A 679 -28.57 7.64 7.44
C THR A 679 -28.33 6.30 8.12
N HIS A 680 -28.81 6.16 9.34
CA HIS A 680 -28.63 4.97 10.18
C HIS A 680 -29.95 4.38 10.65
N LEU A 681 -29.88 3.15 11.13
CA LEU A 681 -30.95 2.55 11.92
C LEU A 681 -30.98 3.15 13.33
N ASP A 682 -32.01 2.84 14.09
CA ASP A 682 -32.17 3.23 15.49
C ASP A 682 -31.67 2.17 16.48
N ASN A 683 -31.37 0.94 15.99
CA ASN A 683 -30.89 -0.16 16.83
C ASN A 683 -30.07 -1.15 15.97
N THR A 684 -28.97 -1.68 16.51
CA THR A 684 -28.06 -2.58 15.79
C THR A 684 -28.69 -3.91 15.38
N ALA A 685 -29.66 -4.44 16.16
CA ALA A 685 -30.36 -5.68 15.80
C ALA A 685 -31.11 -5.59 14.47
N LYS A 686 -31.51 -4.39 14.03
CA LYS A 686 -32.20 -4.16 12.75
C LYS A 686 -31.29 -4.29 11.53
N VAL A 687 -29.96 -4.35 11.71
CA VAL A 687 -28.98 -4.66 10.66
C VAL A 687 -29.25 -6.07 10.09
N GLY A 688 -29.61 -7.00 10.96
CA GLY A 688 -29.78 -8.42 10.58
C GLY A 688 -28.41 -9.09 10.36
N PRO A 689 -28.38 -10.32 9.80
CA PRO A 689 -27.13 -11.06 9.63
C PRO A 689 -26.16 -10.30 8.72
N PHE A 690 -24.88 -10.33 9.08
CA PHE A 690 -23.75 -9.76 8.36
C PHE A 690 -22.85 -10.89 7.85
N ARG A 691 -22.31 -10.74 6.63
CA ARG A 691 -21.35 -11.66 6.05
C ARG A 691 -20.32 -10.97 5.18
N ILE A 692 -19.05 -11.28 5.39
CA ILE A 692 -17.95 -10.88 4.54
C ILE A 692 -17.95 -11.75 3.28
N LEU A 693 -17.86 -11.10 2.10
CA LEU A 693 -17.82 -11.78 0.80
C LEU A 693 -16.38 -11.95 0.31
N SER A 694 -15.59 -10.91 0.44
CA SER A 694 -14.21 -10.87 -0.05
C SER A 694 -13.35 -9.92 0.76
N GLU A 695 -12.05 -10.17 0.77
CA GLU A 695 -11.02 -9.29 1.30
C GLU A 695 -9.84 -9.31 0.33
N TYR A 696 -9.37 -8.12 -0.11
CA TYR A 696 -8.25 -7.99 -1.04
C TYR A 696 -7.59 -6.61 -0.98
N SER A 697 -6.38 -6.50 -1.54
CA SER A 697 -5.64 -5.24 -1.62
C SER A 697 -6.16 -4.39 -2.78
N VAL A 698 -6.36 -3.09 -2.55
CA VAL A 698 -6.71 -2.10 -3.58
C VAL A 698 -5.59 -1.11 -3.83
N ALA A 699 -4.76 -0.88 -2.81
CA ALA A 699 -3.56 -0.09 -2.90
C ALA A 699 -2.55 -0.61 -1.88
N SER A 700 -1.31 -0.15 -1.95
CA SER A 700 -0.34 -0.48 -0.93
C SER A 700 -0.75 0.09 0.43
N GLY A 701 -0.76 -0.77 1.46
CA GLY A 701 -1.22 -0.40 2.79
C GLY A 701 -2.74 -0.19 2.91
N VAL A 702 -3.53 -0.49 1.87
CA VAL A 702 -4.99 -0.39 1.89
C VAL A 702 -5.62 -1.71 1.47
N ARG A 703 -6.43 -2.25 2.36
CA ARG A 703 -7.23 -3.46 2.16
C ARG A 703 -8.69 -3.10 1.97
N ARG A 704 -9.41 -3.91 1.23
CA ARG A 704 -10.85 -3.77 0.98
C ARG A 704 -11.58 -4.97 1.49
N ILE A 705 -12.64 -4.75 2.25
CA ILE A 705 -13.66 -5.75 2.57
C ILE A 705 -14.93 -5.39 1.82
N GLU A 706 -15.52 -6.40 1.17
CA GLU A 706 -16.89 -6.35 0.65
C GLU A 706 -17.76 -7.26 1.50
N ALA A 707 -18.92 -6.75 1.91
CA ALA A 707 -19.83 -7.49 2.79
C ALA A 707 -21.30 -7.21 2.47
N VAL A 708 -22.17 -8.06 2.95
CA VAL A 708 -23.63 -7.97 2.79
C VAL A 708 -24.34 -8.07 4.13
N THR A 709 -25.55 -7.51 4.19
CA THR A 709 -26.39 -7.52 5.40
C THR A 709 -27.81 -7.95 5.12
N GLY A 710 -28.56 -8.24 6.19
CA GLY A 710 -30.00 -8.38 6.20
C GLY A 710 -30.54 -9.37 5.16
N ARG A 711 -31.47 -8.91 4.31
CA ARG A 711 -32.18 -9.77 3.33
C ARG A 711 -31.23 -10.41 2.29
N LYS A 712 -30.19 -9.69 1.85
CA LYS A 712 -29.22 -10.22 0.88
C LYS A 712 -28.43 -11.37 1.48
N CYS A 713 -27.96 -11.23 2.72
CA CYS A 713 -27.27 -12.30 3.44
C CYS A 713 -28.15 -13.54 3.59
N LEU A 714 -29.42 -13.38 3.97
CA LEU A 714 -30.38 -14.50 4.07
C LEU A 714 -30.63 -15.17 2.72
N ALA A 715 -30.77 -14.39 1.65
CA ALA A 715 -30.95 -14.95 0.29
C ALA A 715 -29.72 -15.78 -0.13
N MET A 716 -28.52 -15.29 0.09
CA MET A 716 -27.30 -16.05 -0.20
C MET A 716 -27.18 -17.34 0.61
N ALA A 717 -27.53 -17.29 1.91
CA ALA A 717 -27.54 -18.49 2.76
C ALA A 717 -28.56 -19.54 2.27
N ARG A 718 -29.76 -19.09 1.87
CA ARG A 718 -30.80 -19.97 1.27
C ARG A 718 -30.29 -20.59 -0.03
N ASP A 719 -29.69 -19.80 -0.92
CA ASP A 719 -29.23 -20.27 -2.23
C ASP A 719 -28.07 -21.28 -2.07
N ALA A 720 -27.16 -21.02 -1.13
CA ALA A 720 -26.09 -21.95 -0.76
C ALA A 720 -26.67 -23.29 -0.23
N ASN A 721 -27.66 -23.23 0.67
CA ASN A 721 -28.34 -24.42 1.18
C ASN A 721 -29.08 -25.22 0.09
N LEU A 722 -29.71 -24.52 -0.86
CA LEU A 722 -30.35 -25.15 -2.01
C LEU A 722 -29.32 -25.85 -2.90
N MET A 723 -28.18 -25.23 -3.14
CA MET A 723 -27.07 -25.80 -3.92
C MET A 723 -26.52 -27.07 -3.24
N LEU A 724 -26.26 -26.99 -1.93
CA LEU A 724 -25.83 -28.14 -1.13
C LEU A 724 -26.84 -29.27 -1.15
N SER A 725 -28.13 -28.94 -1.02
CA SER A 725 -29.23 -29.93 -1.08
C SER A 725 -29.32 -30.63 -2.44
N LYS A 726 -29.19 -29.87 -3.54
CA LYS A 726 -29.16 -30.42 -4.90
C LYS A 726 -27.95 -31.34 -5.11
N ALA A 727 -26.76 -30.90 -4.64
CA ALA A 727 -25.57 -31.73 -4.73
C ALA A 727 -25.71 -33.06 -3.94
N ALA A 728 -26.26 -32.97 -2.74
CA ALA A 728 -26.54 -34.13 -1.91
C ALA A 728 -27.55 -35.09 -2.57
N GLU A 729 -28.60 -34.55 -3.20
CA GLU A 729 -29.59 -35.34 -3.95
C GLU A 729 -28.95 -36.10 -5.12
N LEU A 730 -28.14 -35.44 -5.94
CA LEU A 730 -27.38 -36.04 -7.03
C LEU A 730 -26.49 -37.20 -6.57
N LEU A 731 -25.85 -37.03 -5.42
CA LEU A 731 -24.97 -38.02 -4.81
C LEU A 731 -25.73 -39.03 -3.92
N LYS A 732 -27.07 -38.95 -3.86
CA LYS A 732 -27.96 -39.79 -3.04
C LYS A 732 -27.51 -39.89 -1.58
N THR A 733 -27.25 -38.70 -0.97
CA THR A 733 -26.81 -38.56 0.42
C THR A 733 -27.49 -37.36 1.09
N LYS A 734 -27.22 -37.14 2.37
CA LYS A 734 -27.66 -35.92 3.09
C LYS A 734 -26.60 -34.82 2.97
N PRO A 735 -26.98 -33.53 3.09
CA PRO A 735 -26.03 -32.43 3.00
C PRO A 735 -24.83 -32.53 3.96
N ASN A 736 -25.04 -32.99 5.19
CA ASN A 736 -24.00 -33.18 6.20
C ASN A 736 -23.05 -34.36 5.91
N GLU A 737 -23.41 -35.28 5.01
CA GLU A 737 -22.60 -36.43 4.61
C GLU A 737 -21.93 -36.24 3.23
N LEU A 738 -22.15 -35.09 2.59
CA LEU A 738 -21.75 -34.82 1.22
C LEU A 738 -20.22 -35.00 1.00
N VAL A 739 -19.41 -34.48 1.92
CA VAL A 739 -17.94 -34.59 1.85
C VAL A 739 -17.51 -36.05 1.90
N ALA A 740 -17.97 -36.78 2.91
CA ALA A 740 -17.61 -38.18 3.08
C ALA A 740 -18.06 -39.06 1.89
N LYS A 741 -19.25 -38.75 1.33
CA LYS A 741 -19.75 -39.44 0.15
C LYS A 741 -18.92 -39.15 -1.10
N THR A 742 -18.48 -37.90 -1.27
CA THR A 742 -17.62 -37.48 -2.39
C THR A 742 -16.25 -38.14 -2.29
N GLU A 743 -15.65 -38.18 -1.11
CA GLU A 743 -14.40 -38.88 -0.84
C GLU A 743 -14.52 -40.39 -1.15
N GLY A 744 -15.65 -41.00 -0.74
CA GLY A 744 -15.94 -42.37 -1.07
C GLY A 744 -16.01 -42.65 -2.59
N PHE A 745 -16.69 -41.79 -3.36
CA PHE A 745 -16.72 -41.90 -4.81
C PHE A 745 -15.35 -41.71 -5.46
N LEU A 746 -14.57 -40.80 -4.98
CA LEU A 746 -13.19 -40.58 -5.50
C LEU A 746 -12.31 -41.82 -5.25
N ALA A 747 -12.46 -42.45 -4.07
CA ALA A 747 -11.73 -43.66 -3.75
C ALA A 747 -12.21 -44.84 -4.65
N GLU A 748 -13.52 -44.97 -4.85
CA GLU A 748 -14.12 -45.99 -5.74
C GLU A 748 -13.68 -45.83 -7.21
N ILE A 749 -13.70 -44.59 -7.70
CA ILE A 749 -13.22 -44.31 -9.07
C ILE A 749 -11.73 -44.69 -9.22
N LYS A 750 -10.89 -44.39 -8.22
CA LYS A 750 -9.49 -44.80 -8.22
C LYS A 750 -9.32 -46.29 -8.24
N GLU A 751 -10.11 -47.04 -7.45
CA GLU A 751 -10.07 -48.49 -7.42
C GLU A 751 -10.56 -49.09 -8.74
N LEU A 752 -11.65 -48.56 -9.30
CA LEU A 752 -12.17 -49.03 -10.60
C LEU A 752 -11.19 -48.81 -11.73
N ARG A 753 -10.50 -47.68 -11.75
CA ARG A 753 -9.43 -47.41 -12.73
C ARG A 753 -8.29 -48.42 -12.61
N GLN A 754 -7.86 -48.72 -11.40
CA GLN A 754 -6.84 -49.75 -11.16
C GLN A 754 -7.31 -51.15 -11.59
N LYS A 755 -8.59 -51.49 -11.32
CA LYS A 755 -9.17 -52.78 -11.76
C LYS A 755 -9.22 -52.84 -13.30
N LEU A 756 -9.63 -51.75 -13.95
CA LEU A 756 -9.67 -51.66 -15.42
C LEU A 756 -8.27 -51.88 -16.03
N GLU A 757 -7.26 -51.24 -15.50
CA GLU A 757 -5.87 -51.43 -15.98
C GLU A 757 -5.39 -52.84 -15.77
N ARG A 758 -5.65 -53.46 -14.62
CA ARG A 758 -5.32 -54.89 -14.38
C ARG A 758 -6.07 -55.84 -15.32
N MET A 759 -7.34 -55.54 -15.65
CA MET A 759 -8.07 -56.33 -16.64
C MET A 759 -7.49 -56.15 -18.06
N LYS A 760 -7.17 -54.94 -18.46
CA LYS A 760 -6.50 -54.68 -19.72
C LYS A 760 -5.16 -55.45 -19.82
N ASP A 761 -4.34 -55.38 -18.78
CA ASP A 761 -3.05 -56.12 -18.77
C ASP A 761 -3.27 -57.65 -18.84
N LYS A 762 -4.30 -58.19 -18.20
CA LYS A 762 -4.65 -59.61 -18.31
C LYS A 762 -5.04 -59.99 -19.74
N ILE A 763 -5.85 -59.18 -20.43
CA ILE A 763 -6.25 -59.38 -21.82
C ILE A 763 -5.04 -59.32 -22.75
N LEU A 764 -4.18 -58.34 -22.56
CA LEU A 764 -2.96 -58.19 -23.34
C LEU A 764 -2.02 -59.40 -23.17
N ASN A 765 -1.90 -59.91 -21.93
CA ASN A 765 -1.07 -61.11 -21.69
C ASN A 765 -1.65 -62.37 -22.33
N ALA A 766 -2.99 -62.51 -22.34
CA ALA A 766 -3.63 -63.65 -23.05
C ALA A 766 -3.40 -63.57 -24.57
N ASP A 767 -3.42 -62.37 -25.13
CA ASP A 767 -3.10 -62.17 -26.54
C ASP A 767 -1.63 -62.53 -26.87
N VAL A 768 -0.69 -62.21 -25.95
CA VAL A 768 0.73 -62.62 -26.09
C VAL A 768 0.88 -64.14 -26.23
N GLU A 769 0.18 -64.92 -25.41
CA GLU A 769 0.22 -66.40 -25.53
C GLU A 769 -0.33 -66.91 -26.87
N ARG A 770 -1.45 -66.33 -27.29
CA ARG A 770 -2.10 -66.64 -28.58
C ARG A 770 -1.18 -66.29 -29.76
N PHE A 771 -0.49 -65.16 -29.68
CA PHE A 771 0.42 -64.71 -30.73
C PHE A 771 1.68 -65.58 -30.83
N LEU A 772 2.27 -66.00 -29.70
CA LEU A 772 3.41 -66.91 -29.73
C LEU A 772 3.04 -68.29 -30.29
N PHE A 773 1.85 -68.78 -29.99
CA PHE A 773 1.34 -70.03 -30.54
C PHE A 773 1.12 -69.97 -32.06
N ALA A 774 0.74 -68.79 -32.58
CA ALA A 774 0.48 -68.55 -34.00
C ALA A 774 1.76 -68.18 -34.79
N ALA A 775 2.91 -68.03 -34.14
CA ALA A 775 4.16 -67.61 -34.77
C ALA A 775 4.71 -68.65 -35.75
N LYS A 776 5.21 -68.21 -36.90
CA LYS A 776 5.83 -69.07 -37.91
C LYS A 776 7.31 -69.26 -37.57
N LYS A 777 7.83 -70.44 -37.85
CA LYS A 777 9.24 -70.75 -37.69
C LYS A 777 10.05 -70.43 -38.99
N ILE A 778 10.92 -69.44 -38.95
CA ILE A 778 11.79 -69.06 -40.06
C ILE A 778 13.24 -69.08 -39.56
N GLY A 779 14.08 -69.98 -40.10
CA GLY A 779 15.50 -70.04 -39.72
C GLY A 779 15.73 -70.30 -38.24
N GLY A 780 14.74 -70.84 -37.49
CA GLY A 780 14.83 -71.10 -36.06
C GLY A 780 14.32 -70.00 -35.16
N PHE A 781 13.77 -68.93 -35.72
CA PHE A 781 13.14 -67.81 -35.04
C PHE A 781 11.63 -67.84 -35.15
N ASP A 782 10.92 -67.30 -34.15
CA ASP A 782 9.48 -67.25 -34.07
C ASP A 782 8.99 -65.92 -34.66
N VAL A 783 8.52 -65.94 -35.91
CA VAL A 783 8.12 -64.76 -36.66
C VAL A 783 6.60 -64.58 -36.58
N LEU A 784 6.18 -63.44 -36.16
CA LEU A 784 4.77 -63.07 -35.93
C LEU A 784 4.38 -61.77 -36.63
N THR A 785 3.29 -61.79 -37.35
CA THR A 785 2.64 -60.58 -37.84
C THR A 785 1.16 -60.57 -37.39
N ALA A 786 0.70 -59.43 -36.89
CA ALA A 786 -0.70 -59.32 -36.45
C ALA A 786 -1.25 -57.89 -36.66
N THR A 787 -2.54 -57.80 -36.99
CA THR A 787 -3.29 -56.55 -37.05
C THR A 787 -4.31 -56.52 -35.91
N ARG A 788 -4.33 -55.49 -35.15
CA ARG A 788 -5.26 -55.25 -34.05
C ARG A 788 -5.81 -53.82 -34.11
N THR A 789 -7.02 -53.68 -34.57
CA THR A 789 -7.69 -52.39 -34.78
C THR A 789 -8.34 -51.87 -33.51
N ASP A 790 -8.45 -52.69 -32.47
CA ASP A 790 -9.10 -52.44 -31.18
C ASP A 790 -8.10 -51.95 -30.08
N LEU A 791 -6.80 -51.79 -30.43
CA LEU A 791 -5.76 -51.45 -29.49
C LEU A 791 -5.18 -50.07 -29.80
N GLU A 792 -4.84 -49.34 -28.73
CA GLU A 792 -4.10 -48.10 -28.87
C GLU A 792 -2.60 -48.37 -29.16
N PRO A 793 -1.86 -47.39 -29.77
CA PRO A 793 -0.45 -47.57 -30.05
C PRO A 793 0.43 -47.96 -28.86
N ASN A 794 0.07 -47.47 -27.65
CA ASN A 794 0.77 -47.81 -26.40
C ASN A 794 0.50 -49.25 -25.95
N ASP A 795 -0.67 -49.79 -26.23
CA ASP A 795 -1.02 -51.17 -25.90
C ASP A 795 -0.28 -52.17 -26.81
N LEU A 796 -0.13 -51.85 -28.13
CA LEU A 796 0.75 -52.59 -29.03
C LEU A 796 2.20 -52.68 -28.55
N ARG A 797 2.72 -51.56 -28.01
CA ARG A 797 4.06 -51.54 -27.44
C ARG A 797 4.16 -52.45 -26.21
N LYS A 798 3.17 -52.42 -25.31
CA LYS A 798 3.14 -53.32 -24.14
C LYS A 798 3.11 -54.80 -24.56
N ILE A 799 2.28 -55.18 -25.55
CA ILE A 799 2.25 -56.54 -26.10
C ILE A 799 3.64 -56.90 -26.65
N GLY A 800 4.24 -56.02 -27.39
CA GLY A 800 5.59 -56.21 -27.93
C GLY A 800 6.62 -56.46 -26.84
N ASP A 801 6.60 -55.64 -25.79
CA ASP A 801 7.51 -55.81 -24.64
C ASP A 801 7.28 -57.15 -23.94
N PHE A 802 6.03 -57.58 -23.75
CA PHE A 802 5.70 -58.91 -23.19
C PHE A 802 6.14 -60.04 -24.10
N LEU A 803 5.98 -59.97 -25.43
CA LEU A 803 6.46 -60.96 -26.38
C LEU A 803 7.96 -61.14 -26.34
N ARG A 804 8.70 -60.02 -26.31
CA ARG A 804 10.17 -60.01 -26.25
C ARG A 804 10.68 -60.62 -24.94
N ASP A 805 10.02 -60.30 -23.80
CA ASP A 805 10.43 -60.79 -22.49
C ASP A 805 10.15 -62.32 -22.33
N LYS A 806 9.13 -62.82 -23.02
CA LYS A 806 8.72 -64.23 -22.94
C LYS A 806 9.46 -65.17 -23.89
N ASP A 807 9.87 -64.66 -25.07
CA ASP A 807 10.60 -65.45 -26.08
C ASP A 807 11.82 -64.67 -26.60
N PRO A 808 13.08 -65.15 -26.29
CA PRO A 808 14.29 -64.52 -26.79
C PRO A 808 14.48 -64.62 -28.30
N LYS A 809 13.71 -65.50 -29.02
CA LYS A 809 13.77 -65.75 -30.47
C LYS A 809 12.62 -65.05 -31.22
N VAL A 810 11.75 -64.37 -30.56
CA VAL A 810 10.60 -63.67 -31.18
C VAL A 810 11.04 -62.55 -32.11
N VAL A 811 10.38 -62.52 -33.27
CA VAL A 811 10.38 -61.38 -34.20
C VAL A 811 8.94 -61.04 -34.47
N ALA A 812 8.41 -60.02 -33.83
CA ALA A 812 7.01 -59.64 -33.96
C ALA A 812 6.84 -58.26 -34.59
N VAL A 813 5.94 -58.18 -35.57
CA VAL A 813 5.48 -56.87 -36.13
C VAL A 813 3.96 -56.84 -36.04
N MET A 814 3.49 -55.87 -35.29
CA MET A 814 2.05 -55.69 -35.03
C MET A 814 1.63 -54.32 -35.60
N ALA A 815 0.39 -54.27 -36.07
CA ALA A 815 -0.20 -53.06 -36.60
C ALA A 815 -1.52 -52.71 -35.87
N THR A 816 -1.75 -51.43 -35.62
CA THR A 816 -3.08 -50.89 -35.33
C THR A 816 -3.38 -49.74 -36.27
N ALA A 817 -4.65 -49.52 -36.57
CA ALA A 817 -5.06 -48.48 -37.49
C ALA A 817 -6.29 -47.73 -36.97
N THR A 818 -6.30 -46.44 -37.27
CA THR A 818 -7.48 -45.58 -37.24
C THR A 818 -7.96 -45.39 -38.68
N GLU A 819 -9.04 -44.65 -38.90
CA GLU A 819 -9.56 -44.35 -40.25
C GLU A 819 -8.54 -43.70 -41.20
N SER A 820 -7.52 -43.00 -40.69
CA SER A 820 -6.59 -42.20 -41.47
C SER A 820 -5.12 -42.51 -41.24
N LYS A 821 -4.79 -43.40 -40.30
CA LYS A 821 -3.39 -43.65 -39.91
C LYS A 821 -3.18 -45.09 -39.43
N VAL A 822 -2.10 -45.67 -39.85
CA VAL A 822 -1.60 -46.93 -39.29
C VAL A 822 -0.37 -46.71 -38.40
N THR A 823 -0.31 -47.47 -37.31
CA THR A 823 0.87 -47.51 -36.42
C THR A 823 1.37 -48.93 -36.32
N PHE A 824 2.68 -49.11 -36.60
CA PHE A 824 3.37 -50.36 -36.48
C PHE A 824 4.24 -50.37 -35.21
N ALA A 825 4.25 -51.49 -34.51
CA ALA A 825 5.20 -51.79 -33.45
C ALA A 825 5.95 -53.07 -33.79
N ALA A 826 7.27 -53.04 -33.82
CA ALA A 826 8.10 -54.22 -34.00
C ALA A 826 8.96 -54.47 -32.77
N VAL A 827 9.08 -55.73 -32.39
CA VAL A 827 10.01 -56.18 -31.34
C VAL A 827 10.78 -57.39 -31.79
N CYS A 828 12.05 -57.43 -31.32
CA CYS A 828 12.95 -58.53 -31.57
C CYS A 828 13.54 -59.03 -30.24
N GLY A 829 13.44 -60.32 -29.99
CA GLY A 829 14.08 -60.95 -28.86
C GLY A 829 15.61 -60.87 -28.93
N LYS A 830 16.28 -61.14 -27.81
CA LYS A 830 17.75 -60.99 -27.70
C LYS A 830 18.53 -61.83 -28.69
N GLU A 831 18.05 -63.08 -28.97
CA GLU A 831 18.68 -63.95 -29.94
C GLU A 831 18.45 -63.47 -31.39
N ALA A 832 17.26 -62.92 -31.69
CA ALA A 832 16.98 -62.34 -32.99
C ALA A 832 17.83 -61.12 -33.29
N VAL A 833 18.03 -60.25 -32.29
CA VAL A 833 18.93 -59.07 -32.41
C VAL A 833 20.37 -59.50 -32.60
N ALA A 834 20.85 -60.57 -31.90
CA ALA A 834 22.18 -61.11 -32.03
C ALA A 834 22.42 -61.77 -33.42
N ALA A 835 21.37 -62.29 -34.03
CA ALA A 835 21.37 -62.82 -35.41
C ALA A 835 21.28 -61.73 -36.50
N GLY A 836 21.22 -60.41 -36.11
CA GLY A 836 21.19 -59.30 -37.05
C GLY A 836 19.81 -58.81 -37.42
N ILE A 837 18.70 -59.36 -36.87
CA ILE A 837 17.35 -58.94 -37.12
C ILE A 837 17.02 -57.85 -36.15
N LYS A 838 16.82 -56.61 -36.62
CA LYS A 838 16.61 -55.40 -35.79
C LYS A 838 15.20 -54.87 -35.99
N ALA A 839 14.51 -54.60 -34.88
CA ALA A 839 13.16 -54.04 -34.90
C ALA A 839 13.10 -52.69 -35.60
N GLY A 840 14.15 -51.83 -35.46
CA GLY A 840 14.23 -50.54 -36.15
C GLY A 840 14.24 -50.69 -37.68
N ASP A 841 14.86 -51.69 -38.21
CA ASP A 841 14.96 -51.94 -39.68
C ASP A 841 13.64 -52.55 -40.18
N LEU A 842 13.02 -53.46 -39.43
CA LEU A 842 11.69 -54.00 -39.72
C LEU A 842 10.64 -52.92 -39.78
N VAL A 843 10.59 -52.03 -38.77
CA VAL A 843 9.60 -50.96 -38.75
C VAL A 843 9.83 -49.97 -39.90
N LYS A 844 11.07 -49.67 -40.28
CA LYS A 844 11.37 -48.85 -41.47
C LYS A 844 10.81 -49.49 -42.74
N ALA A 845 11.02 -50.77 -42.92
CA ALA A 845 10.54 -51.49 -44.10
C ALA A 845 9.00 -51.53 -44.18
N VAL A 846 8.31 -51.92 -43.12
CA VAL A 846 6.84 -51.99 -43.10
C VAL A 846 6.21 -50.62 -43.19
N SER A 847 6.74 -49.60 -42.51
CA SER A 847 6.21 -48.22 -42.57
C SER A 847 6.38 -47.60 -43.97
N ALA A 848 7.45 -47.92 -44.69
CA ALA A 848 7.66 -47.45 -46.07
C ALA A 848 6.59 -47.98 -47.03
N VAL A 849 6.14 -49.28 -46.90
CA VAL A 849 5.07 -49.84 -47.69
C VAL A 849 3.72 -49.15 -47.43
N ALA A 850 3.50 -48.69 -46.18
CA ALA A 850 2.28 -47.97 -45.79
C ALA A 850 2.39 -46.44 -45.95
N GLY A 851 3.37 -45.93 -46.71
CA GLY A 851 3.49 -44.50 -47.01
C GLY A 851 3.93 -43.66 -45.79
N GLY A 852 4.79 -44.22 -44.94
CA GLY A 852 5.20 -43.55 -43.70
C GLY A 852 6.69 -43.74 -43.34
N LYS A 853 7.02 -43.47 -42.10
CA LYS A 853 8.37 -43.58 -41.56
C LYS A 853 8.33 -44.24 -40.16
N GLY A 854 9.42 -44.92 -39.85
CA GLY A 854 9.58 -45.53 -38.54
C GLY A 854 11.02 -45.65 -38.13
N GLY A 855 11.22 -46.02 -36.85
CA GLY A 855 12.55 -46.26 -36.31
C GLY A 855 12.49 -46.51 -34.80
N GLY A 856 13.63 -46.88 -34.24
CA GLY A 856 13.71 -47.22 -32.82
C GLY A 856 15.00 -47.95 -32.50
N LYS A 857 14.99 -48.63 -31.34
CA LYS A 857 16.07 -49.46 -30.86
C LYS A 857 16.10 -50.77 -31.61
N PRO A 858 17.24 -51.53 -31.58
CA PRO A 858 17.32 -52.85 -32.20
C PRO A 858 16.29 -53.87 -31.68
N ASP A 859 15.91 -53.77 -30.43
CA ASP A 859 14.99 -54.70 -29.73
C ASP A 859 13.52 -54.23 -29.75
N SER A 860 13.26 -52.93 -29.95
CA SER A 860 11.88 -52.38 -29.99
C SER A 860 11.83 -51.10 -30.80
N ALA A 861 10.89 -51.00 -31.71
CA ALA A 861 10.76 -49.86 -32.61
C ALA A 861 9.26 -49.64 -32.95
N MET A 862 8.94 -48.36 -33.22
CA MET A 862 7.60 -47.92 -33.67
C MET A 862 7.69 -47.08 -34.93
N GLY A 863 6.69 -47.19 -35.76
CA GLY A 863 6.54 -46.40 -36.96
C GLY A 863 5.07 -46.22 -37.34
N GLY A 864 4.84 -45.54 -38.43
CA GLY A 864 3.48 -45.36 -38.90
C GLY A 864 3.42 -44.96 -40.37
N GLY A 865 2.21 -44.99 -40.91
CA GLY A 865 1.95 -44.60 -42.31
C GLY A 865 0.52 -44.06 -42.46
N THR A 866 0.22 -43.54 -43.65
CA THR A 866 -1.11 -42.97 -43.98
C THR A 866 -1.94 -43.86 -44.85
N GLU A 867 -1.31 -44.91 -45.45
CA GLU A 867 -1.99 -45.83 -46.35
C GLU A 867 -2.51 -47.08 -45.60
N VAL A 868 -3.66 -46.89 -44.92
CA VAL A 868 -4.28 -47.93 -44.07
C VAL A 868 -4.59 -49.23 -44.84
N LEU A 869 -5.02 -49.15 -46.09
CA LEU A 869 -5.35 -50.31 -46.93
C LEU A 869 -4.12 -51.19 -47.28
N LYS A 870 -2.93 -50.70 -47.03
CA LYS A 870 -1.69 -51.45 -47.31
C LYS A 870 -1.11 -52.16 -46.06
N ILE A 871 -1.82 -52.26 -44.97
CA ILE A 871 -1.36 -52.93 -43.76
C ILE A 871 -0.95 -54.38 -44.03
N ASP A 872 -1.83 -55.14 -44.70
CA ASP A 872 -1.54 -56.55 -45.01
C ASP A 872 -0.32 -56.74 -45.93
N ASN A 873 -0.15 -55.83 -46.92
CA ASN A 873 1.02 -55.83 -47.79
C ASN A 873 2.29 -55.47 -47.02
N ALA A 874 2.17 -54.53 -46.05
CA ALA A 874 3.30 -54.12 -45.19
C ALA A 874 3.69 -55.25 -44.23
N LEU A 875 2.74 -56.00 -43.68
CA LEU A 875 3.03 -57.14 -42.82
C LEU A 875 3.53 -58.36 -43.60
N ALA A 876 3.11 -58.56 -44.86
CA ALA A 876 3.55 -59.68 -45.72
C ALA A 876 5.05 -59.68 -46.05
N ILE A 877 5.71 -58.50 -46.06
CA ILE A 877 7.14 -58.41 -46.32
C ILE A 877 8.03 -58.89 -45.16
N VAL A 878 7.45 -59.08 -43.97
CA VAL A 878 8.21 -59.39 -42.74
C VAL A 878 8.89 -60.77 -42.84
N ASP A 879 8.18 -61.77 -43.38
CA ASP A 879 8.73 -63.15 -43.55
C ASP A 879 9.95 -63.14 -44.47
N ASP A 880 9.83 -62.48 -45.63
CA ASP A 880 10.92 -62.38 -46.62
C ASP A 880 12.09 -61.52 -46.05
N PHE A 881 11.78 -60.43 -45.33
CA PHE A 881 12.81 -59.63 -44.68
C PHE A 881 13.63 -60.46 -43.67
N VAL A 882 12.93 -61.25 -42.83
CA VAL A 882 13.63 -62.09 -41.86
C VAL A 882 14.46 -63.17 -42.56
N ALA A 883 13.95 -63.82 -43.60
CA ALA A 883 14.68 -64.85 -44.42
C ALA A 883 15.94 -64.24 -45.09
N GLU A 884 15.83 -63.05 -45.71
CA GLU A 884 16.95 -62.30 -46.29
C GLU A 884 18.05 -62.04 -45.28
N LYS A 885 17.67 -61.54 -44.05
CA LYS A 885 18.62 -61.24 -42.98
C LYS A 885 19.39 -62.50 -42.50
N LEU A 886 18.74 -63.65 -42.55
CA LEU A 886 19.29 -64.94 -42.14
C LEU A 886 20.03 -65.62 -43.26
N GLY A 887 19.97 -65.14 -44.52
CA GLY A 887 20.62 -65.72 -45.68
C GLY A 887 20.02 -67.06 -46.18
N ILE A 888 18.66 -67.24 -45.93
CA ILE A 888 17.91 -68.44 -46.28
C ILE A 888 16.78 -68.13 -47.26
#